data_337e4dbd642c65fd61646c3c834a6777
#
_entry.id   337e4dbd642c65fd61646c3c834a6777
#
_cell.length_a   1.000
_cell.length_b   1.000
_cell.length_c   1.000
_cell.angle_alpha   90.00
_cell.angle_beta   90.00
_cell.angle_gamma   90.00
#
_symmetry.space_group_name_H-M   'P 1'
#
loop_
_entity.id
_entity.type
_entity.pdbx_description
1 polymer ?
#
loop_
_entity_poly.entity_id
_entity_poly.type
_entity_poly.pdbx_seq_one_letter_code
_entity_poly.pdbx_strand_id
1 'polypeptide(L)'
;MHHGSAVPRRARLRRGAAALTFVALTAGTALTGVPAATAAGSAALAGKACTPTEGFSGCRLFDPAAAKQEFTVPSGVTGLDVRAWGEGGAGNSMASGGAGGFVAGSLKVSPGEALSIAVAGLNAGDALGGKGGAGGGDRGGNSSAIRTSGGSALVVAGGGGGGGGDIAYGQAGAAGGESGQDASEKGRGGKGATGAEGGAGSGNGAAGADHAKGGAGGAGGAGRYGGGGGGAGYAGGGGGTGAETGSSTGNDPTTGSGGGGSSYAEAARVDDARLVVGSGYKAPEKSDPFWASSDNPIDSGVAEGGVNAPGGPGRIVLQWRGLPVDRLNQVTGTDVTTQPGTDVKPLAVVAQGKDGKPVADASVTYTIEDPDGLKPLFYLTGGPDDDKTVVATDAQGRAQSPWIGLGSRKEGSFTVRAKTLGASTAFTVRVKESPYVVSASDGDKQKAEQGQDFADALVARVVKSGKTAPAGTEVEFRVEDTAEDAPRFEGEDRVVRVKTDESGEAAAPALTAGEGTGTYTVAASVGDAMTQFAVEVVPGAGSQEPGPGDESGSPSPSPTADPSPSAEPSPSTSDGTSGTTGGDGTSTTGGTSTNLDGGSLASTGAGGIGLLLAAAAGLAAVGFAAFRFAPRLKLRSRDDA
;
A
#
# COMPACT_ATOMS: atom_id res chain seq x y z
N MET A 1 -72.06 13.31 -17.65
CA MET A 1 -71.82 13.77 -19.03
C MET A 1 -70.37 13.49 -19.37
N HIS A 2 -70.26 12.54 -20.23
CA HIS A 2 -69.26 12.36 -21.31
C HIS A 2 -67.81 12.10 -20.94
N HIS A 3 -67.43 10.96 -21.16
CA HIS A 3 -66.76 10.18 -22.26
C HIS A 3 -65.23 10.25 -22.03
N GLY A 4 -64.50 9.25 -21.82
CA GLY A 4 -64.43 7.94 -22.50
C GLY A 4 -63.43 8.02 -23.63
N SER A 5 -62.22 7.45 -23.45
CA SER A 5 -61.53 6.80 -24.55
C SER A 5 -60.31 6.00 -24.03
N ALA A 6 -60.43 4.74 -24.18
CA ALA A 6 -59.35 3.75 -24.12
C ALA A 6 -58.88 3.47 -25.53
N VAL A 7 -57.58 3.28 -25.80
CA VAL A 7 -57.01 2.65 -27.04
C VAL A 7 -55.62 2.04 -26.71
N PRO A 8 -55.15 1.07 -27.49
CA PRO A 8 -54.92 -0.30 -27.02
C PRO A 8 -53.43 -0.74 -27.00
N ARG A 9 -53.23 -1.90 -26.37
CA ARG A 9 -52.00 -2.69 -26.33
C ARG A 9 -51.59 -3.15 -27.72
N ARG A 10 -50.30 -2.99 -28.07
CA ARG A 10 -49.65 -3.75 -29.15
C ARG A 10 -48.69 -4.77 -28.58
N ALA A 11 -49.01 -6.03 -28.76
CA ALA A 11 -48.15 -7.20 -28.61
C ALA A 11 -47.01 -7.18 -29.64
N ARG A 12 -45.79 -7.52 -29.25
CA ARG A 12 -44.74 -7.93 -30.17
C ARG A 12 -44.10 -9.25 -29.74
N LEU A 13 -44.11 -10.12 -30.72
CA LEU A 13 -43.65 -11.49 -30.86
C LEU A 13 -42.32 -11.82 -30.13
N ARG A 14 -42.37 -12.99 -29.54
CA ARG A 14 -41.20 -13.82 -29.21
C ARG A 14 -40.60 -14.39 -30.48
N ARG A 15 -39.26 -14.29 -30.63
CA ARG A 15 -38.47 -15.14 -31.52
C ARG A 15 -37.66 -16.08 -30.65
N GLY A 16 -37.93 -17.37 -30.75
CA GLY A 16 -37.18 -18.44 -30.13
C GLY A 16 -35.85 -18.67 -30.85
N ALA A 17 -34.81 -18.99 -30.15
CA ALA A 17 -33.59 -19.59 -30.68
C ALA A 17 -33.49 -21.02 -30.15
N ALA A 18 -33.39 -21.94 -31.09
CA ALA A 18 -33.31 -23.40 -30.89
C ALA A 18 -31.91 -23.75 -30.37
N ALA A 19 -31.85 -24.54 -29.32
CA ALA A 19 -30.63 -25.18 -28.86
C ALA A 19 -30.42 -26.49 -29.64
N LEU A 20 -29.27 -26.62 -30.27
CA LEU A 20 -28.80 -27.88 -30.86
C LEU A 20 -28.01 -28.64 -29.78
N THR A 21 -28.55 -29.75 -29.37
CA THR A 21 -27.88 -30.74 -28.53
C THR A 21 -27.03 -31.66 -29.41
N PHE A 22 -25.70 -31.65 -29.18
CA PHE A 22 -24.81 -32.70 -29.69
C PHE A 22 -24.60 -33.73 -28.55
N VAL A 23 -25.09 -34.94 -28.77
CA VAL A 23 -24.76 -36.13 -27.97
C VAL A 23 -23.56 -36.80 -28.64
N ALA A 24 -22.42 -36.78 -28.01
CA ALA A 24 -21.28 -37.64 -28.34
C ALA A 24 -21.09 -38.66 -27.21
N LEU A 25 -21.38 -39.91 -27.54
CA LEU A 25 -21.18 -41.07 -26.70
C LEU A 25 -19.77 -41.62 -26.96
N THR A 26 -18.85 -41.48 -26.01
CA THR A 26 -17.59 -42.25 -26.00
C THR A 26 -17.41 -42.89 -24.62
N ALA A 27 -17.39 -44.20 -24.62
CA ALA A 27 -17.01 -45.02 -23.48
C ALA A 27 -15.47 -44.93 -23.31
N GLY A 28 -15.00 -44.53 -22.13
CA GLY A 28 -13.58 -44.48 -21.75
C GLY A 28 -13.45 -44.58 -20.24
N THR A 29 -12.89 -45.66 -19.84
CA THR A 29 -12.34 -46.11 -18.54
C THR A 29 -12.16 -45.05 -17.44
N ALA A 30 -12.82 -45.36 -16.30
CA ALA A 30 -12.69 -44.61 -15.06
C ALA A 30 -11.26 -44.71 -14.49
N LEU A 31 -10.50 -43.61 -14.57
CA LEU A 31 -9.45 -43.29 -13.60
C LEU A 31 -10.11 -42.42 -12.53
N THR A 32 -10.11 -42.91 -11.30
CA THR A 32 -10.51 -42.14 -10.13
C THR A 32 -9.51 -41.02 -9.90
N GLY A 33 -9.74 -39.88 -10.56
CA GLY A 33 -9.07 -38.61 -10.25
C GLY A 33 -9.58 -38.12 -8.92
N VAL A 34 -8.71 -38.06 -7.93
CA VAL A 34 -8.90 -37.27 -6.70
C VAL A 34 -9.23 -35.85 -7.16
N PRO A 35 -10.37 -35.25 -6.77
CA PRO A 35 -10.59 -33.87 -7.11
C PRO A 35 -9.43 -33.04 -6.50
N ALA A 36 -8.68 -32.35 -7.33
CA ALA A 36 -7.80 -31.28 -6.88
C ALA A 36 -8.70 -30.29 -6.13
N ALA A 37 -8.62 -30.31 -4.81
CA ALA A 37 -9.19 -29.26 -4.00
C ALA A 37 -8.50 -27.97 -4.48
N THR A 38 -9.23 -27.17 -5.23
CA THR A 38 -8.87 -25.78 -5.43
C THR A 38 -8.72 -25.19 -4.03
N ALA A 39 -7.49 -24.99 -3.60
CA ALA A 39 -7.19 -24.24 -2.40
C ALA A 39 -7.85 -22.87 -2.59
N ALA A 40 -9.02 -22.70 -1.97
CA ALA A 40 -9.55 -21.37 -1.74
C ALA A 40 -8.45 -20.66 -0.94
N GLY A 41 -7.67 -19.82 -1.60
CA GLY A 41 -6.68 -19.00 -0.93
C GLY A 41 -7.43 -18.25 0.17
N SER A 42 -7.12 -18.54 1.43
CA SER A 42 -7.57 -17.71 2.54
C SER A 42 -7.16 -16.30 2.21
N ALA A 43 -8.15 -15.42 1.97
CA ALA A 43 -7.88 -14.00 1.86
C ALA A 43 -7.08 -13.60 3.10
N ALA A 44 -5.91 -13.02 2.89
CA ALA A 44 -5.09 -12.54 3.99
C ALA A 44 -5.95 -11.60 4.84
N LEU A 45 -5.95 -11.78 6.16
CA LEU A 45 -6.69 -10.91 7.06
C LEU A 45 -6.26 -9.45 6.81
N ALA A 46 -7.24 -8.56 6.73
CA ALA A 46 -6.97 -7.13 6.60
C ALA A 46 -6.15 -6.61 7.80
N GLY A 47 -5.49 -5.48 7.59
CA GLY A 47 -4.58 -4.89 8.58
C GLY A 47 -3.19 -5.52 8.56
N LYS A 48 -2.24 -4.82 9.18
CA LYS A 48 -0.85 -5.28 9.33
C LYS A 48 -0.73 -6.23 10.51
N ALA A 49 0.07 -7.29 10.39
CA ALA A 49 0.45 -8.09 11.54
C ALA A 49 1.24 -7.22 12.53
N CYS A 50 1.01 -7.41 13.83
CA CYS A 50 1.69 -6.70 14.89
C CYS A 50 2.21 -7.66 15.96
N THR A 51 3.16 -7.22 16.76
CA THR A 51 3.63 -7.99 17.93
C THR A 51 2.53 -7.97 18.99
N PRO A 52 1.91 -9.13 19.31
CA PRO A 52 0.92 -9.16 20.37
C PRO A 52 1.54 -8.84 21.74
N THR A 53 0.76 -8.23 22.63
CA THR A 53 1.16 -8.12 24.04
C THR A 53 1.13 -9.48 24.73
N GLU A 54 1.70 -9.56 25.93
CA GLU A 54 1.78 -10.81 26.67
C GLU A 54 0.40 -11.49 26.82
N GLY A 55 0.36 -12.78 26.59
CA GLY A 55 -0.86 -13.60 26.68
C GLY A 55 -1.71 -13.66 25.41
N PHE A 56 -1.40 -12.92 24.35
CA PHE A 56 -2.06 -13.01 23.05
C PHE A 56 -1.17 -13.70 22.01
N SER A 57 -1.78 -14.42 21.07
CA SER A 57 -1.08 -15.17 20.02
C SER A 57 -1.29 -14.57 18.63
N GLY A 58 -2.28 -13.71 18.44
CA GLY A 58 -2.56 -13.02 17.21
C GLY A 58 -2.75 -11.51 17.42
N CYS A 59 -2.34 -10.72 16.43
CA CYS A 59 -2.43 -9.26 16.46
C CYS A 59 -2.58 -8.70 15.05
N ARG A 60 -3.51 -7.74 14.91
CA ARG A 60 -3.69 -6.92 13.70
C ARG A 60 -3.79 -5.45 14.08
N LEU A 61 -3.03 -4.64 13.37
CA LEU A 61 -3.03 -3.19 13.46
C LEU A 61 -3.62 -2.62 12.17
N PHE A 62 -4.55 -1.70 12.32
CA PHE A 62 -5.22 -1.01 11.24
C PHE A 62 -4.89 0.48 11.30
N ASP A 63 -4.30 0.98 10.24
CA ASP A 63 -4.07 2.39 10.00
C ASP A 63 -5.15 2.97 9.07
N PRO A 64 -5.30 4.30 8.93
CA PRO A 64 -6.27 4.92 8.04
C PRO A 64 -6.17 4.39 6.60
N ALA A 65 -7.33 4.08 6.03
CA ALA A 65 -7.47 3.67 4.64
C ALA A 65 -8.69 4.34 4.02
N ALA A 66 -8.63 4.63 2.71
CA ALA A 66 -9.73 5.29 2.00
C ALA A 66 -11.04 4.48 1.99
N ALA A 67 -10.94 3.16 2.08
CA ALA A 67 -12.08 2.24 2.20
C ALA A 67 -12.08 1.55 3.57
N LYS A 68 -13.26 1.15 4.01
CA LYS A 68 -13.41 0.29 5.19
C LYS A 68 -12.68 -1.02 4.93
N GLN A 69 -11.99 -1.53 5.95
CA GLN A 69 -11.27 -2.79 5.92
C GLN A 69 -12.16 -3.87 6.57
N GLU A 70 -12.18 -5.06 6.00
CA GLU A 70 -12.95 -6.17 6.58
C GLU A 70 -12.01 -7.11 7.33
N PHE A 71 -12.38 -7.48 8.56
CA PHE A 71 -11.67 -8.44 9.38
C PHE A 71 -12.58 -9.63 9.67
N THR A 72 -12.14 -10.82 9.26
CA THR A 72 -12.82 -12.05 9.61
C THR A 72 -12.19 -12.64 10.87
N VAL A 73 -13.01 -12.90 11.88
CA VAL A 73 -12.54 -13.48 13.15
C VAL A 73 -11.92 -14.86 12.90
N PRO A 74 -10.66 -15.10 13.33
CA PRO A 74 -10.00 -16.40 13.12
C PRO A 74 -10.75 -17.56 13.75
N SER A 75 -10.52 -18.77 13.23
CA SER A 75 -11.10 -20.00 13.76
C SER A 75 -10.69 -20.22 15.22
N GLY A 76 -11.66 -20.59 16.07
CA GLY A 76 -11.45 -20.82 17.50
C GLY A 76 -11.35 -19.57 18.36
N VAL A 77 -11.44 -18.38 17.78
CA VAL A 77 -11.40 -17.09 18.51
C VAL A 77 -12.81 -16.67 18.90
N THR A 78 -13.03 -16.43 20.18
CA THR A 78 -14.33 -16.01 20.73
C THR A 78 -14.28 -14.65 21.43
N GLY A 79 -13.11 -14.03 21.51
CA GLY A 79 -12.89 -12.72 22.10
C GLY A 79 -11.72 -12.01 21.46
N LEU A 80 -11.86 -10.70 21.28
CA LEU A 80 -10.84 -9.80 20.78
C LEU A 80 -10.55 -8.74 21.85
N ASP A 81 -9.29 -8.57 22.24
CA ASP A 81 -8.84 -7.37 22.92
C ASP A 81 -8.77 -6.24 21.89
N VAL A 82 -9.52 -5.18 22.13
CA VAL A 82 -9.69 -4.05 21.21
C VAL A 82 -9.04 -2.81 21.80
N ARG A 83 -8.32 -2.08 20.95
CA ARG A 83 -7.86 -0.71 21.20
C ARG A 83 -8.19 0.13 19.98
N ALA A 84 -8.89 1.23 20.20
CA ALA A 84 -9.30 2.13 19.12
C ALA A 84 -9.05 3.59 19.53
N TRP A 85 -8.35 4.34 18.68
CA TRP A 85 -8.15 5.79 18.79
C TRP A 85 -8.88 6.48 17.63
N GLY A 86 -9.58 7.57 17.94
CA GLY A 86 -10.11 8.50 16.93
C GLY A 86 -9.05 9.48 16.45
N GLU A 87 -9.34 10.23 15.41
CA GLU A 87 -8.44 11.27 14.89
C GLU A 87 -8.50 12.53 15.76
N GLY A 88 -7.37 13.18 15.97
CA GLY A 88 -7.33 14.52 16.53
C GLY A 88 -7.92 15.56 15.56
N GLY A 89 -8.48 16.63 16.06
CA GLY A 89 -8.86 17.78 15.25
C GLY A 89 -7.65 18.56 14.78
N ALA A 90 -7.74 19.24 13.65
CA ALA A 90 -6.68 20.13 13.17
C ALA A 90 -6.62 21.40 14.02
N GLY A 91 -5.45 22.01 14.11
CA GLY A 91 -5.23 23.27 14.80
C GLY A 91 -4.24 24.18 14.05
N ASN A 92 -4.37 25.46 14.30
CA ASN A 92 -3.50 26.50 13.75
C ASN A 92 -2.59 27.07 14.85
N SER A 93 -1.86 28.15 14.54
CA SER A 93 -0.93 28.82 15.47
C SER A 93 -1.64 29.51 16.64
N MET A 94 -2.95 29.72 16.56
CA MET A 94 -3.76 30.47 17.53
C MET A 94 -4.64 29.56 18.39
N ALA A 95 -5.15 28.47 17.83
CA ALA A 95 -6.01 27.53 18.51
C ALA A 95 -5.59 26.10 18.20
N SER A 96 -5.31 25.31 19.24
CA SER A 96 -5.02 23.90 19.08
C SER A 96 -6.28 23.09 18.80
N GLY A 97 -6.17 22.05 17.96
CA GLY A 97 -7.21 21.03 17.81
C GLY A 97 -7.33 20.18 19.08
N GLY A 98 -8.50 19.59 19.28
CA GLY A 98 -8.77 18.64 20.37
C GLY A 98 -8.19 17.25 20.05
N ALA A 99 -7.76 16.51 21.07
CA ALA A 99 -7.34 15.12 20.90
C ALA A 99 -8.51 14.22 20.53
N GLY A 100 -8.24 13.12 19.79
CA GLY A 100 -9.16 12.02 19.61
C GLY A 100 -9.36 11.21 20.89
N GLY A 101 -10.48 10.49 20.98
CA GLY A 101 -10.79 9.61 22.10
C GLY A 101 -10.14 8.24 21.96
N PHE A 102 -10.15 7.48 23.05
CA PHE A 102 -9.68 6.10 23.10
C PHE A 102 -10.76 5.17 23.65
N VAL A 103 -10.90 4.02 23.04
CA VAL A 103 -11.78 2.95 23.53
C VAL A 103 -10.98 1.64 23.58
N ALA A 104 -11.04 0.95 24.71
CA ALA A 104 -10.50 -0.39 24.86
C ALA A 104 -11.50 -1.30 25.58
N GLY A 105 -11.37 -2.61 25.37
CA GLY A 105 -12.17 -3.62 26.03
C GLY A 105 -12.07 -4.97 25.35
N SER A 106 -12.76 -5.97 25.90
CA SER A 106 -12.83 -7.33 25.35
C SER A 106 -14.12 -7.50 24.55
N LEU A 107 -14.00 -7.50 23.22
CA LEU A 107 -15.12 -7.68 22.31
C LEU A 107 -15.42 -9.18 22.12
N LYS A 108 -16.61 -9.63 22.53
CA LYS A 108 -17.15 -10.96 22.27
C LYS A 108 -17.44 -11.13 20.78
N VAL A 109 -16.92 -12.18 20.19
CA VAL A 109 -17.06 -12.49 18.77
C VAL A 109 -17.32 -13.98 18.57
N SER A 110 -17.76 -14.34 17.37
CA SER A 110 -17.86 -15.73 16.92
C SER A 110 -16.79 -16.02 15.87
N PRO A 111 -16.20 -17.24 15.86
CA PRO A 111 -15.30 -17.65 14.78
C PRO A 111 -15.96 -17.48 13.40
N GLY A 112 -15.25 -16.84 12.46
CA GLY A 112 -15.77 -16.54 11.13
C GLY A 112 -16.65 -15.29 11.04
N GLU A 113 -16.93 -14.61 12.15
CA GLU A 113 -17.68 -13.34 12.13
C GLU A 113 -16.91 -12.27 11.34
N ALA A 114 -17.60 -11.61 10.40
CA ALA A 114 -17.04 -10.51 9.63
C ALA A 114 -17.29 -9.17 10.35
N LEU A 115 -16.21 -8.43 10.59
CA LEU A 115 -16.23 -7.10 11.19
C LEU A 115 -15.76 -6.07 10.18
N SER A 116 -16.46 -4.94 10.12
CA SER A 116 -16.08 -3.78 9.30
C SER A 116 -15.27 -2.82 10.16
N ILE A 117 -14.04 -2.52 9.73
CA ILE A 117 -13.07 -1.66 10.42
C ILE A 117 -12.91 -0.37 9.63
N ALA A 118 -13.22 0.76 10.25
CA ALA A 118 -12.97 2.09 9.70
C ALA A 118 -12.03 2.85 10.63
N VAL A 119 -10.87 3.26 10.14
CA VAL A 119 -9.87 3.99 10.92
C VAL A 119 -9.85 5.44 10.48
N ALA A 120 -9.90 6.34 11.46
CA ALA A 120 -9.93 7.77 11.25
C ALA A 120 -8.60 8.31 10.70
N GLY A 121 -8.68 9.23 9.75
CA GLY A 121 -7.56 9.93 9.17
C GLY A 121 -8.04 10.95 8.15
N LEU A 122 -7.14 11.63 7.47
CA LEU A 122 -7.49 12.64 6.47
C LEU A 122 -8.34 11.99 5.36
N ASN A 123 -9.63 12.37 5.29
CA ASN A 123 -10.64 11.83 4.37
C ASN A 123 -10.99 10.33 4.58
N ALA A 124 -10.68 9.77 5.74
CA ALA A 124 -11.01 8.39 6.10
C ALA A 124 -11.64 8.34 7.50
N GLY A 125 -12.44 7.31 7.77
CA GLY A 125 -13.05 7.09 9.08
C GLY A 125 -14.46 6.52 8.98
N ASP A 126 -15.09 6.32 10.13
CA ASP A 126 -16.49 5.85 10.22
C ASP A 126 -17.48 6.99 10.02
N ALA A 127 -17.30 8.09 10.77
CA ALA A 127 -17.99 9.36 10.57
C ALA A 127 -16.95 10.47 10.41
N LEU A 128 -17.32 11.51 9.66
CA LEU A 128 -16.42 12.62 9.33
C LEU A 128 -16.58 13.78 10.31
N GLY A 129 -15.48 14.37 10.74
CA GLY A 129 -15.44 15.61 11.48
C GLY A 129 -16.01 16.77 10.67
N GLY A 130 -16.55 17.75 11.36
CA GLY A 130 -17.08 18.97 10.75
C GLY A 130 -15.98 19.75 10.02
N LYS A 131 -16.32 20.34 8.89
CA LYS A 131 -15.42 21.26 8.18
C LYS A 131 -15.21 22.50 9.02
N GLY A 132 -14.01 23.06 9.01
CA GLY A 132 -13.77 24.39 9.54
C GLY A 132 -14.55 25.46 8.76
N GLY A 133 -14.93 26.52 9.41
CA GLY A 133 -15.57 27.67 8.81
C GLY A 133 -14.65 28.41 7.84
N ALA A 134 -15.20 28.97 6.75
CA ALA A 134 -14.43 29.83 5.86
C ALA A 134 -13.82 30.99 6.66
N GLY A 135 -12.56 31.34 6.36
CA GLY A 135 -11.82 32.36 7.12
C GLY A 135 -10.82 31.76 8.13
N GLY A 136 -10.33 30.55 7.90
CA GLY A 136 -9.22 29.97 8.66
C GLY A 136 -9.63 29.08 9.84
N GLY A 137 -10.89 28.68 9.95
CA GLY A 137 -11.31 27.64 10.91
C GLY A 137 -10.78 26.27 10.49
N ASP A 138 -10.39 25.46 11.44
CA ASP A 138 -9.85 24.13 11.23
C ASP A 138 -10.94 23.05 11.30
N ARG A 139 -10.70 21.92 10.63
CA ARG A 139 -11.63 20.78 10.65
C ARG A 139 -11.56 19.99 11.96
N GLY A 140 -12.68 19.42 12.37
CA GLY A 140 -12.68 18.38 13.40
C GLY A 140 -12.10 17.07 12.91
N GLY A 141 -11.66 16.22 13.84
CA GLY A 141 -11.19 14.87 13.59
C GLY A 141 -12.33 13.90 13.27
N ASN A 142 -12.01 12.87 12.51
CA ASN A 142 -12.93 11.79 12.16
C ASN A 142 -12.98 10.72 13.27
N SER A 143 -14.00 9.86 13.27
CA SER A 143 -14.10 8.73 14.19
C SER A 143 -13.55 7.45 13.62
N SER A 144 -12.96 6.60 14.49
CA SER A 144 -12.64 5.21 14.18
C SER A 144 -13.73 4.29 14.72
N ALA A 145 -14.09 3.23 14.00
CA ALA A 145 -15.10 2.29 14.46
C ALA A 145 -14.87 0.85 14.03
N ILE A 146 -15.36 -0.05 14.88
CA ILE A 146 -15.60 -1.46 14.59
C ILE A 146 -17.09 -1.68 14.53
N ARG A 147 -17.58 -2.24 13.44
CA ARG A 147 -19.00 -2.51 13.21
C ARG A 147 -19.21 -3.96 12.79
N THR A 148 -20.41 -4.48 13.02
CA THR A 148 -20.81 -5.73 12.38
C THR A 148 -20.91 -5.54 10.86
N SER A 149 -20.93 -6.62 10.09
CA SER A 149 -21.19 -6.58 8.64
C SER A 149 -22.54 -5.93 8.29
N GLY A 150 -23.51 -5.99 9.22
CA GLY A 150 -24.80 -5.30 9.11
C GLY A 150 -24.77 -3.81 9.48
N GLY A 151 -23.60 -3.24 9.84
CA GLY A 151 -23.42 -1.82 10.12
C GLY A 151 -23.66 -1.39 11.56
N SER A 152 -24.08 -2.31 12.49
CA SER A 152 -24.26 -1.97 13.90
C SER A 152 -22.92 -1.63 14.55
N ALA A 153 -22.86 -0.54 15.31
CA ALA A 153 -21.68 -0.12 16.03
C ALA A 153 -21.37 -1.09 17.18
N LEU A 154 -20.12 -1.53 17.26
CA LEU A 154 -19.60 -2.32 18.39
C LEU A 154 -18.66 -1.47 19.25
N VAL A 155 -17.74 -0.74 18.60
CA VAL A 155 -16.78 0.17 19.23
C VAL A 155 -16.67 1.40 18.33
N VAL A 156 -16.74 2.60 18.93
CA VAL A 156 -16.49 3.87 18.23
C VAL A 156 -15.59 4.74 19.09
N ALA A 157 -14.45 5.16 18.55
CA ALA A 157 -13.59 6.16 19.17
C ALA A 157 -13.81 7.52 18.47
N GLY A 158 -14.22 8.52 19.23
CA GLY A 158 -14.59 9.84 18.72
C GLY A 158 -13.38 10.65 18.26
N GLY A 159 -13.60 11.60 17.36
CA GLY A 159 -12.62 12.57 16.89
C GLY A 159 -12.65 13.87 17.69
N GLY A 160 -11.52 14.56 17.81
CA GLY A 160 -11.41 15.86 18.47
C GLY A 160 -11.99 17.01 17.64
N GLY A 161 -12.39 18.11 18.28
CA GLY A 161 -12.82 19.34 17.59
C GLY A 161 -11.65 20.05 16.89
N GLY A 162 -11.95 20.88 15.90
CA GLY A 162 -10.97 21.73 15.19
C GLY A 162 -10.82 23.10 15.82
N GLY A 163 -9.64 23.74 15.64
CA GLY A 163 -9.32 25.08 16.14
C GLY A 163 -10.08 26.20 15.41
N GLY A 164 -10.42 27.27 16.11
CA GLY A 164 -10.97 28.49 15.54
C GLY A 164 -9.90 29.36 14.85
N GLY A 165 -10.29 30.19 13.90
CA GLY A 165 -9.36 30.97 13.05
C GLY A 165 -8.96 32.36 13.57
N ASP A 166 -9.20 32.71 14.84
CA ASP A 166 -8.89 34.02 15.42
C ASP A 166 -7.61 34.01 16.29
N ILE A 167 -7.14 35.19 16.62
CA ILE A 167 -5.92 35.50 17.38
C ILE A 167 -5.96 35.05 18.85
N ALA A 168 -7.10 34.57 19.34
CA ALA A 168 -7.24 34.19 20.73
C ALA A 168 -6.87 32.72 20.97
N TYR A 169 -6.11 32.51 21.98
CA TYR A 169 -5.65 31.22 22.49
C TYR A 169 -6.79 30.31 22.90
N GLY A 170 -7.44 29.71 21.91
CA GLY A 170 -8.54 28.75 22.11
C GLY A 170 -8.04 27.31 22.10
N GLN A 171 -8.81 26.43 22.69
CA GLN A 171 -8.59 24.99 22.67
C GLN A 171 -9.87 24.26 22.30
N ALA A 172 -9.80 23.48 21.23
CA ALA A 172 -10.92 22.67 20.80
C ALA A 172 -11.21 21.54 21.81
N GLY A 173 -12.47 21.11 21.86
CA GLY A 173 -12.89 20.03 22.74
C GLY A 173 -12.28 18.69 22.35
N ALA A 174 -11.68 17.99 23.32
CA ALA A 174 -11.20 16.63 23.11
C ALA A 174 -12.37 15.65 23.00
N ALA A 175 -12.22 14.62 22.19
CA ALA A 175 -13.15 13.50 22.11
C ALA A 175 -12.83 12.44 23.15
N GLY A 176 -13.80 11.57 23.41
CA GLY A 176 -13.65 10.41 24.28
C GLY A 176 -14.66 10.41 25.41
N GLY A 177 -14.74 9.27 26.08
CA GLY A 177 -15.78 9.02 27.06
C GLY A 177 -17.16 8.85 26.41
N GLU A 178 -18.18 8.69 27.21
CA GLU A 178 -19.57 8.74 26.74
C GLU A 178 -19.93 10.13 26.21
N SER A 179 -19.15 11.15 26.57
CA SER A 179 -19.31 12.53 26.14
C SER A 179 -18.00 13.13 25.70
N GLY A 180 -18.00 13.84 24.58
CA GLY A 180 -16.93 14.71 24.15
C GLY A 180 -16.86 15.98 25.01
N GLN A 181 -15.71 16.64 25.04
CA GLN A 181 -15.53 17.91 25.75
C GLN A 181 -16.05 19.11 24.93
N ASP A 182 -16.55 20.11 25.63
CA ASP A 182 -16.79 21.41 25.05
C ASP A 182 -15.48 22.10 24.67
N ALA A 183 -15.50 22.96 23.66
CA ALA A 183 -14.39 23.87 23.41
C ALA A 183 -14.26 24.91 24.55
N SER A 184 -13.04 25.42 24.73
CA SER A 184 -12.71 26.27 25.90
C SER A 184 -13.31 27.67 25.86
N GLU A 185 -13.68 28.17 24.68
CA GLU A 185 -14.18 29.56 24.49
C GLU A 185 -15.64 29.70 24.95
N LYS A 186 -15.84 30.34 26.09
CA LYS A 186 -17.15 30.53 26.68
C LYS A 186 -18.16 31.21 25.74
N GLY A 187 -19.23 30.48 25.43
CA GLY A 187 -20.34 30.97 24.60
C GLY A 187 -20.04 31.06 23.10
N ARG A 188 -18.84 30.71 22.67
CA ARG A 188 -18.39 30.74 21.25
C ARG A 188 -17.89 29.40 20.75
N GLY A 189 -17.39 28.55 21.64
CA GLY A 189 -16.97 27.19 21.33
C GLY A 189 -18.16 26.26 21.11
N GLY A 190 -18.03 25.31 20.21
CA GLY A 190 -18.97 24.21 20.01
C GLY A 190 -19.04 23.30 21.23
N LYS A 191 -20.20 22.71 21.47
CA LYS A 191 -20.42 21.75 22.55
C LYS A 191 -19.93 20.36 22.15
N GLY A 192 -19.40 19.63 23.10
CA GLY A 192 -19.16 18.22 22.95
C GLY A 192 -20.44 17.42 22.77
N ALA A 193 -20.37 16.29 22.07
CA ALA A 193 -21.50 15.35 21.96
C ALA A 193 -21.76 14.66 23.31
N THR A 194 -22.97 14.24 23.58
CA THR A 194 -23.37 13.59 24.82
C THR A 194 -24.02 12.24 24.51
N GLY A 195 -23.36 11.15 24.83
CA GLY A 195 -23.87 9.79 24.50
C GLY A 195 -24.19 9.66 23.01
N ALA A 196 -25.47 9.47 22.69
CA ALA A 196 -25.97 9.34 21.32
C ALA A 196 -26.45 10.66 20.70
N GLU A 197 -26.38 11.78 21.45
CA GLU A 197 -26.87 13.10 21.04
C GLU A 197 -25.72 13.97 20.55
N GLY A 198 -25.93 14.66 19.43
CA GLY A 198 -24.97 15.59 18.84
C GLY A 198 -24.79 16.83 19.68
N GLY A 199 -23.55 17.33 19.78
CA GLY A 199 -23.23 18.57 20.46
C GLY A 199 -23.81 19.79 19.75
N ALA A 200 -24.32 20.77 20.51
CA ALA A 200 -24.84 22.01 19.94
C ALA A 200 -23.72 22.84 19.30
N GLY A 201 -23.97 23.41 18.13
CA GLY A 201 -23.12 24.44 17.55
C GLY A 201 -23.24 25.74 18.32
N SER A 202 -22.25 26.61 18.19
CA SER A 202 -22.24 27.93 18.80
C SER A 202 -22.35 29.03 17.73
N GLY A 203 -23.14 30.06 17.99
CA GLY A 203 -23.39 31.19 17.07
C GLY A 203 -23.88 30.69 15.70
N ASN A 204 -23.05 30.90 14.65
CA ASN A 204 -23.34 30.41 13.29
C ASN A 204 -22.67 29.05 12.98
N GLY A 205 -22.04 28.39 13.95
CA GLY A 205 -21.58 27.03 13.85
C GLY A 205 -22.75 26.03 13.87
N ALA A 206 -22.60 24.92 13.13
CA ALA A 206 -23.63 23.88 13.05
C ALA A 206 -23.54 22.91 14.24
N ALA A 207 -24.69 22.33 14.63
CA ALA A 207 -24.71 21.22 15.56
C ALA A 207 -24.11 19.96 14.96
N GLY A 208 -23.50 19.13 15.77
CA GLY A 208 -23.08 17.77 15.40
C GLY A 208 -24.30 16.86 15.19
N ALA A 209 -24.12 15.80 14.44
CA ALA A 209 -25.16 14.83 14.17
C ALA A 209 -25.31 13.83 15.33
N ASP A 210 -26.55 13.51 15.69
CA ASP A 210 -26.89 12.42 16.60
C ASP A 210 -26.42 11.08 16.01
N HIS A 211 -26.30 10.05 16.84
CA HIS A 211 -25.98 8.69 16.40
C HIS A 211 -26.91 8.19 15.28
N ALA A 212 -28.23 8.42 15.41
CA ALA A 212 -29.22 8.01 14.42
C ALA A 212 -29.03 8.70 13.05
N LYS A 213 -28.29 9.80 13.00
CA LYS A 213 -27.92 10.56 11.79
C LYS A 213 -26.49 10.37 11.36
N GLY A 214 -25.78 9.38 11.94
CA GLY A 214 -24.43 8.97 11.52
C GLY A 214 -23.28 9.63 12.26
N GLY A 215 -23.49 10.39 13.31
CA GLY A 215 -22.46 10.88 14.23
C GLY A 215 -21.42 11.85 13.64
N ALA A 216 -21.72 12.52 12.53
CA ALA A 216 -20.82 13.50 11.93
C ALA A 216 -20.68 14.77 12.77
N GLY A 217 -19.46 15.37 12.79
CA GLY A 217 -19.24 16.64 13.46
C GLY A 217 -19.92 17.82 12.77
N GLY A 218 -20.35 18.82 13.53
CA GLY A 218 -20.94 20.06 13.05
C GLY A 218 -19.92 20.97 12.36
N ALA A 219 -20.27 21.60 11.25
CA ALA A 219 -19.40 22.55 10.58
C ALA A 219 -19.17 23.80 11.41
N GLY A 220 -17.96 24.37 11.39
CA GLY A 220 -17.67 25.66 11.98
C GLY A 220 -18.35 26.81 11.24
N GLY A 221 -18.69 27.87 11.98
CA GLY A 221 -19.31 29.07 11.43
C GLY A 221 -18.38 29.79 10.45
N ALA A 222 -18.97 30.30 9.36
CA ALA A 222 -18.25 31.12 8.39
C ALA A 222 -18.11 32.57 8.87
N GLY A 223 -17.07 33.27 8.42
CA GLY A 223 -16.80 34.67 8.67
C GLY A 223 -15.44 35.04 8.11
N ARG A 224 -15.00 36.29 8.32
CA ARG A 224 -13.61 36.69 8.04
C ARG A 224 -12.63 35.81 8.85
N TYR A 225 -13.05 35.43 10.01
CA TYR A 225 -12.40 34.46 10.89
C TYR A 225 -13.33 33.29 11.11
N GLY A 226 -12.99 32.12 10.61
CA GLY A 226 -13.84 30.95 10.64
C GLY A 226 -13.83 30.25 12.01
N GLY A 227 -14.95 29.68 12.42
CA GLY A 227 -15.06 28.80 13.58
C GLY A 227 -14.48 27.41 13.29
N GLY A 228 -14.03 26.70 14.32
CA GLY A 228 -13.57 25.30 14.21
C GLY A 228 -14.72 24.33 14.01
N GLY A 229 -14.50 23.26 13.23
CA GLY A 229 -15.46 22.17 13.05
C GLY A 229 -15.49 21.21 14.24
N GLY A 230 -16.65 20.66 14.57
CA GLY A 230 -16.81 19.64 15.63
C GLY A 230 -16.19 18.30 15.24
N GLY A 231 -15.74 17.51 16.21
CA GLY A 231 -15.25 16.13 16.01
C GLY A 231 -16.41 15.17 15.71
N ALA A 232 -16.14 14.14 14.91
CA ALA A 232 -17.09 13.05 14.69
C ALA A 232 -17.06 12.03 15.84
N GLY A 233 -18.07 11.15 15.92
CA GLY A 233 -18.13 10.15 16.98
C GLY A 233 -19.28 9.18 16.83
N TYR A 234 -19.64 8.51 17.92
CA TYR A 234 -20.94 7.85 18.03
C TYR A 234 -22.05 8.89 17.85
N ALA A 235 -21.86 10.08 18.48
CA ALA A 235 -22.49 11.33 18.09
C ALA A 235 -21.42 12.41 17.88
N GLY A 236 -21.65 13.36 16.99
CA GLY A 236 -20.68 14.39 16.62
C GLY A 236 -20.74 15.60 17.53
N GLY A 237 -19.59 16.23 17.80
CA GLY A 237 -19.51 17.53 18.47
C GLY A 237 -19.99 18.69 17.60
N GLY A 238 -20.38 19.80 18.20
CA GLY A 238 -20.83 21.02 17.52
C GLY A 238 -19.68 21.85 16.98
N GLY A 239 -19.93 22.62 15.93
CA GLY A 239 -18.99 23.60 15.39
C GLY A 239 -18.98 24.90 16.22
N GLY A 240 -17.83 25.58 16.24
CA GLY A 240 -17.64 26.87 16.88
C GLY A 240 -18.13 28.05 16.03
N THR A 241 -18.30 29.20 16.65
CA THR A 241 -18.72 30.43 16.01
C THR A 241 -17.66 30.99 15.05
N GLY A 242 -18.05 31.43 13.84
CA GLY A 242 -17.25 32.31 12.99
C GLY A 242 -17.62 33.79 13.22
N ALA A 243 -16.68 34.70 12.94
CA ALA A 243 -16.83 36.15 13.16
C ALA A 243 -16.31 36.99 12.00
N GLU A 244 -16.93 38.16 11.77
CA GLU A 244 -16.52 39.16 10.77
C GLU A 244 -15.37 40.07 11.28
N THR A 245 -15.26 40.22 12.60
CA THR A 245 -14.25 41.06 13.26
C THR A 245 -13.36 40.18 14.16
N GLY A 246 -12.03 40.33 14.07
CA GLY A 246 -11.08 39.71 14.98
C GLY A 246 -11.01 40.40 16.33
N SER A 247 -10.46 39.68 17.32
CA SER A 247 -10.19 40.28 18.64
C SER A 247 -9.12 41.35 18.53
N SER A 248 -9.41 42.56 19.02
CA SER A 248 -8.42 43.64 19.12
C SER A 248 -7.56 43.56 20.37
N THR A 249 -7.94 42.72 21.33
CA THR A 249 -7.25 42.55 22.62
C THR A 249 -7.15 41.06 22.92
N GLY A 250 -6.07 40.40 22.70
CA GLY A 250 -5.81 38.96 22.79
C GLY A 250 -6.49 38.09 23.86
N ASN A 251 -7.42 38.61 24.65
CA ASN A 251 -8.11 37.95 25.76
C ASN A 251 -9.58 37.68 25.52
N ASP A 252 -10.18 38.16 24.44
CA ASP A 252 -11.62 37.91 24.13
C ASP A 252 -11.75 37.39 22.68
N PRO A 253 -11.72 36.04 22.50
CA PRO A 253 -11.81 35.45 21.17
C PRO A 253 -13.15 35.79 20.52
N THR A 254 -13.13 36.20 19.25
CA THR A 254 -14.33 36.45 18.46
C THR A 254 -14.86 35.20 17.78
N THR A 255 -13.98 34.20 17.58
CA THR A 255 -14.31 32.89 17.03
C THR A 255 -14.31 31.82 18.11
N GLY A 256 -14.92 30.67 17.82
CA GLY A 256 -14.90 29.49 18.69
C GLY A 256 -14.32 28.29 18.00
N SER A 257 -13.69 27.45 18.77
CA SER A 257 -13.25 26.11 18.33
C SER A 257 -14.41 25.10 18.37
N GLY A 258 -14.25 23.94 17.74
CA GLY A 258 -15.26 22.87 17.73
C GLY A 258 -15.24 22.02 19.00
N GLY A 259 -16.39 21.46 19.37
CA GLY A 259 -16.53 20.45 20.42
C GLY A 259 -16.07 19.05 19.96
N GLY A 260 -15.73 18.18 20.90
CA GLY A 260 -15.34 16.79 20.61
C GLY A 260 -16.52 15.86 20.36
N GLY A 261 -16.32 14.77 19.61
CA GLY A 261 -17.29 13.69 19.41
C GLY A 261 -17.35 12.73 20.61
N SER A 262 -18.45 11.99 20.76
CA SER A 262 -18.57 10.94 21.77
C SER A 262 -17.99 9.62 21.30
N SER A 263 -17.54 8.80 22.25
CA SER A 263 -17.14 7.42 22.02
C SER A 263 -18.24 6.44 22.48
N TYR A 264 -18.11 5.18 22.04
CA TYR A 264 -19.11 4.15 22.33
C TYR A 264 -18.48 2.76 22.40
N ALA A 265 -19.00 1.95 23.28
CA ALA A 265 -18.77 0.51 23.33
C ALA A 265 -20.11 -0.18 23.57
N GLU A 266 -20.47 -1.18 22.75
CA GLU A 266 -21.72 -1.93 22.87
C GLU A 266 -21.68 -2.81 24.13
N ALA A 267 -22.43 -2.43 25.16
CA ALA A 267 -22.37 -3.05 26.48
C ALA A 267 -22.69 -4.56 26.49
N ALA A 268 -23.49 -5.04 25.53
CA ALA A 268 -23.78 -6.48 25.42
C ALA A 268 -22.62 -7.29 24.83
N ARG A 269 -21.71 -6.61 24.10
CA ARG A 269 -20.64 -7.25 23.33
C ARG A 269 -19.24 -6.93 23.85
N VAL A 270 -19.03 -5.81 24.56
CA VAL A 270 -17.72 -5.34 25.01
C VAL A 270 -17.66 -5.36 26.54
N ASP A 271 -16.94 -6.34 27.08
CA ASP A 271 -16.66 -6.41 28.50
C ASP A 271 -15.48 -5.49 28.85
N ASP A 272 -15.45 -4.99 30.11
CA ASP A 272 -14.39 -4.13 30.66
C ASP A 272 -14.09 -2.90 29.79
N ALA A 273 -15.16 -2.34 29.19
CA ALA A 273 -15.03 -1.21 28.29
C ALA A 273 -14.45 0.02 29.02
N ARG A 274 -13.39 0.59 28.47
CA ARG A 274 -12.74 1.82 28.92
C ARG A 274 -12.86 2.86 27.81
N LEU A 275 -13.56 3.94 28.11
CA LEU A 275 -13.71 5.09 27.21
C LEU A 275 -12.93 6.25 27.83
N VAL A 276 -11.82 6.64 27.20
CA VAL A 276 -10.88 7.62 27.77
C VAL A 276 -10.85 8.87 26.93
N VAL A 277 -11.05 10.00 27.60
CA VAL A 277 -11.02 11.34 27.02
C VAL A 277 -9.58 11.82 26.93
N GLY A 278 -9.21 12.48 25.82
CA GLY A 278 -7.96 13.19 25.71
C GLY A 278 -7.90 14.42 26.65
N SER A 279 -6.71 14.95 26.86
CA SER A 279 -6.50 16.18 27.65
C SER A 279 -6.09 17.34 26.73
N GLY A 280 -7.07 18.14 26.31
CA GLY A 280 -6.86 19.17 25.32
C GLY A 280 -6.40 18.59 23.98
N TYR A 281 -5.21 18.93 23.51
CA TYR A 281 -4.62 18.36 22.28
C TYR A 281 -3.86 17.06 22.54
N LYS A 282 -3.64 16.66 23.80
CA LYS A 282 -2.86 15.47 24.14
C LYS A 282 -3.69 14.20 24.04
N ALA A 283 -3.24 13.27 23.22
CA ALA A 283 -3.87 11.95 23.06
C ALA A 283 -3.97 11.20 24.41
N PRO A 284 -5.07 10.43 24.61
CA PRO A 284 -5.16 9.49 25.72
C PRO A 284 -4.26 8.27 25.50
N GLU A 285 -3.90 7.59 26.59
CA GLU A 285 -3.20 6.29 26.60
C GLU A 285 -1.88 6.26 25.78
N LYS A 286 -1.07 7.33 25.88
CA LYS A 286 0.24 7.42 25.18
C LYS A 286 1.26 6.37 25.67
N SER A 287 1.03 5.73 26.81
CA SER A 287 1.83 4.63 27.34
C SER A 287 1.44 3.26 26.75
N ASP A 288 0.35 3.17 26.01
CA ASP A 288 -0.03 1.92 25.32
C ASP A 288 1.04 1.55 24.28
N PRO A 289 1.49 0.28 24.21
CA PRO A 289 2.56 -0.13 23.31
C PRO A 289 2.22 0.02 21.81
N PHE A 290 0.94 0.21 21.49
CA PHE A 290 0.49 0.43 20.10
C PHE A 290 0.26 1.91 19.77
N TRP A 291 0.37 2.80 20.75
CA TRP A 291 0.41 4.22 20.45
C TRP A 291 1.75 4.56 19.78
N ALA A 292 1.73 5.43 18.79
CA ALA A 292 2.94 5.89 18.11
C ALA A 292 2.97 7.42 18.06
N SER A 293 4.14 7.99 18.35
CA SER A 293 4.43 9.37 18.00
C SER A 293 4.62 9.50 16.47
N SER A 294 4.50 10.70 15.96
CA SER A 294 4.95 10.98 14.59
C SER A 294 6.49 11.02 14.56
N ASP A 295 7.09 10.47 13.50
CA ASP A 295 8.52 10.58 13.24
C ASP A 295 8.92 12.00 12.79
N ASN A 296 7.95 12.81 12.36
CA ASN A 296 8.11 14.20 12.00
C ASN A 296 7.63 15.09 13.17
N PRO A 297 8.50 15.93 13.75
CA PRO A 297 8.13 16.78 14.89
C PRO A 297 7.04 17.82 14.59
N ILE A 298 6.69 18.02 13.32
CA ILE A 298 5.61 18.92 12.89
C ILE A 298 4.28 18.18 12.81
N ASP A 299 4.27 16.86 12.71
CA ASP A 299 3.06 16.05 12.62
C ASP A 299 2.62 15.57 14.00
N SER A 300 1.32 15.47 14.20
CA SER A 300 0.74 14.96 15.44
C SER A 300 0.83 13.43 15.50
N GLY A 301 1.16 12.87 16.65
CA GLY A 301 1.07 11.42 16.91
C GLY A 301 -0.37 10.92 16.91
N VAL A 302 -0.55 9.59 17.03
CA VAL A 302 -1.89 8.96 17.03
C VAL A 302 -2.84 9.69 17.99
N ALA A 303 -4.00 10.10 17.48
CA ALA A 303 -5.06 10.82 18.20
C ALA A 303 -4.67 12.17 18.81
N GLU A 304 -3.50 12.71 18.56
CA GLU A 304 -3.14 14.03 19.05
C GLU A 304 -3.88 15.13 18.29
N GLY A 305 -4.36 16.14 18.99
CA GLY A 305 -4.86 17.36 18.36
C GLY A 305 -3.73 18.15 17.71
N GLY A 306 -3.99 18.76 16.55
CA GLY A 306 -3.00 19.55 15.84
C GLY A 306 -2.62 20.83 16.60
N VAL A 307 -1.35 21.19 16.57
CA VAL A 307 -0.82 22.48 17.04
C VAL A 307 -0.08 23.09 15.86
N ASN A 308 -0.72 24.00 15.15
CA ASN A 308 -0.25 24.52 13.85
C ASN A 308 -0.02 23.40 12.81
N ALA A 309 -0.88 22.36 12.86
CA ALA A 309 -0.76 21.13 12.09
C ALA A 309 -2.12 20.44 11.94
N PRO A 310 -2.28 19.51 11.02
CA PRO A 310 -3.39 18.56 11.04
C PRO A 310 -3.38 17.75 12.36
N GLY A 311 -4.55 17.28 12.80
CA GLY A 311 -4.63 16.33 13.91
C GLY A 311 -4.05 14.98 13.55
N GLY A 312 -3.53 14.27 14.54
CA GLY A 312 -2.95 12.94 14.38
C GLY A 312 -4.00 11.90 14.01
N PRO A 313 -3.64 10.90 13.22
CA PRO A 313 -4.57 9.88 12.74
C PRO A 313 -5.09 9.01 13.88
N GLY A 314 -6.23 8.36 13.65
CA GLY A 314 -6.68 7.27 14.50
C GLY A 314 -5.91 5.98 14.26
N ARG A 315 -6.22 4.97 15.08
CA ARG A 315 -5.67 3.62 14.97
C ARG A 315 -6.63 2.61 15.59
N ILE A 316 -6.68 1.41 15.04
CA ILE A 316 -7.37 0.29 15.67
C ILE A 316 -6.40 -0.88 15.77
N VAL A 317 -6.41 -1.56 16.93
CA VAL A 317 -5.65 -2.77 17.18
C VAL A 317 -6.60 -3.85 17.69
N LEU A 318 -6.49 -5.04 17.10
CA LEU A 318 -7.19 -6.23 17.52
C LEU A 318 -6.16 -7.28 17.93
N GLN A 319 -6.29 -7.82 19.14
CA GLN A 319 -5.49 -8.94 19.62
C GLN A 319 -6.39 -10.08 20.05
N TRP A 320 -5.91 -11.30 19.93
CA TRP A 320 -6.68 -12.48 20.33
C TRP A 320 -5.80 -13.60 20.86
N ARG A 321 -6.43 -14.48 21.59
CA ARG A 321 -5.89 -15.79 21.97
C ARG A 321 -6.39 -16.80 20.94
N GLY A 322 -5.52 -17.16 19.99
CA GLY A 322 -5.81 -18.19 19.00
C GLY A 322 -5.48 -19.60 19.52
N LEU A 323 -5.54 -20.58 18.64
CA LEU A 323 -5.09 -21.92 18.93
C LEU A 323 -3.62 -21.91 19.38
N PRO A 324 -3.25 -22.66 20.43
CA PRO A 324 -1.87 -22.68 20.90
C PRO A 324 -0.93 -23.30 19.85
N VAL A 325 0.19 -22.63 19.60
CA VAL A 325 1.26 -23.18 18.77
C VAL A 325 2.18 -24.01 19.67
N ASP A 326 2.35 -25.28 19.36
CA ASP A 326 3.24 -26.20 20.08
C ASP A 326 4.67 -26.17 19.50
N ARG A 327 4.79 -26.03 18.17
CA ARG A 327 6.07 -25.98 17.48
C ARG A 327 6.05 -25.09 16.24
N LEU A 328 7.23 -24.55 15.92
CA LEU A 328 7.54 -23.89 14.65
C LEU A 328 8.53 -24.76 13.88
N ASN A 329 8.11 -25.34 12.77
CA ASN A 329 8.96 -26.14 11.88
C ASN A 329 9.50 -25.24 10.77
N GLN A 330 10.81 -25.31 10.55
CA GLN A 330 11.47 -24.59 9.47
C GLN A 330 11.18 -25.26 8.12
N VAL A 331 10.89 -24.44 7.11
CA VAL A 331 10.62 -24.89 5.73
C VAL A 331 11.85 -24.67 4.84
N THR A 332 12.58 -23.57 5.06
CA THR A 332 13.74 -23.18 4.25
C THR A 332 15.07 -23.78 4.70
N GLY A 333 15.05 -24.72 5.67
CA GLY A 333 16.25 -25.31 6.27
C GLY A 333 16.77 -24.48 7.46
N THR A 334 17.62 -25.11 8.29
CA THR A 334 18.19 -24.50 9.50
C THR A 334 19.39 -23.61 9.22
N ASP A 335 20.19 -23.99 8.22
CA ASP A 335 21.40 -23.31 7.80
C ASP A 335 21.23 -22.77 6.39
N VAL A 336 21.33 -21.46 6.26
CA VAL A 336 21.24 -20.73 4.99
C VAL A 336 22.59 -20.11 4.69
N THR A 337 23.10 -20.30 3.47
CA THR A 337 24.34 -19.66 3.05
C THR A 337 24.04 -18.64 1.96
N THR A 338 24.68 -17.49 2.03
CA THR A 338 24.63 -16.43 1.03
C THR A 338 26.01 -15.81 0.83
N GLN A 339 26.16 -14.98 -0.21
CA GLN A 339 27.39 -14.26 -0.49
C GLN A 339 27.38 -12.83 0.11
N PRO A 340 28.54 -12.25 0.39
CA PRO A 340 28.63 -10.85 0.80
C PRO A 340 27.97 -9.91 -0.20
N GLY A 341 27.02 -9.11 0.28
CA GLY A 341 26.26 -8.16 -0.53
C GLY A 341 25.12 -8.75 -1.35
N THR A 342 24.81 -10.05 -1.16
CA THR A 342 23.64 -10.70 -1.75
C THR A 342 22.52 -10.81 -0.71
N ASP A 343 21.32 -10.42 -1.10
CA ASP A 343 20.15 -10.47 -0.20
C ASP A 343 19.77 -11.93 0.12
N VAL A 344 19.32 -12.16 1.36
CA VAL A 344 18.85 -13.47 1.80
C VAL A 344 17.38 -13.62 1.43
N LYS A 345 17.06 -14.73 0.78
CA LYS A 345 15.67 -15.09 0.44
C LYS A 345 14.80 -15.23 1.70
N PRO A 346 13.49 -15.01 1.57
CA PRO A 346 12.58 -15.15 2.69
C PRO A 346 12.69 -16.50 3.42
N LEU A 347 12.75 -16.42 4.75
CA LEU A 347 12.79 -17.59 5.63
C LEU A 347 11.38 -17.97 6.06
N ALA A 348 11.05 -19.25 6.01
CA ALA A 348 9.69 -19.70 6.27
C ALA A 348 9.62 -20.75 7.40
N VAL A 349 8.57 -20.63 8.21
CA VAL A 349 8.20 -21.60 9.23
C VAL A 349 6.75 -22.04 9.04
N VAL A 350 6.42 -23.23 9.58
CA VAL A 350 5.03 -23.70 9.73
C VAL A 350 4.75 -23.87 11.21
N ALA A 351 3.72 -23.18 11.69
CA ALA A 351 3.19 -23.29 13.04
C ALA A 351 2.24 -24.49 13.15
N GLN A 352 2.46 -25.33 14.14
CA GLN A 352 1.63 -26.49 14.40
C GLN A 352 1.20 -26.56 15.85
N GLY A 353 -0.05 -26.99 16.08
CA GLY A 353 -0.57 -27.31 17.38
C GLY A 353 -0.09 -28.69 17.89
N LYS A 354 -0.47 -29.05 19.13
CA LYS A 354 -0.16 -30.37 19.72
C LYS A 354 -0.69 -31.56 18.92
N ASP A 355 -1.78 -31.35 18.21
CA ASP A 355 -2.38 -32.37 17.32
C ASP A 355 -1.66 -32.49 15.95
N GLY A 356 -0.61 -31.72 15.74
CA GLY A 356 0.17 -31.65 14.50
C GLY A 356 -0.51 -30.88 13.36
N LYS A 357 -1.71 -30.33 13.60
CA LYS A 357 -2.40 -29.52 12.58
C LYS A 357 -1.80 -28.12 12.46
N PRO A 358 -1.87 -27.51 11.27
CA PRO A 358 -1.48 -26.13 11.06
C PRO A 358 -2.30 -25.17 11.95
N VAL A 359 -1.64 -24.14 12.47
CA VAL A 359 -2.29 -23.04 13.20
C VAL A 359 -2.24 -21.80 12.34
N ALA A 360 -3.41 -21.37 11.84
CA ALA A 360 -3.57 -20.15 11.07
C ALA A 360 -3.66 -18.91 11.98
N ASP A 361 -3.35 -17.73 11.40
CA ASP A 361 -3.50 -16.41 12.02
C ASP A 361 -2.71 -16.19 13.31
N ALA A 362 -1.70 -17.04 13.58
CA ALA A 362 -0.75 -16.83 14.66
C ALA A 362 0.31 -15.80 14.23
N SER A 363 0.58 -14.83 15.09
CA SER A 363 1.67 -13.86 14.87
C SER A 363 3.02 -14.51 15.12
N VAL A 364 3.87 -14.53 14.10
CA VAL A 364 5.27 -14.96 14.17
C VAL A 364 6.16 -13.73 14.08
N THR A 365 6.92 -13.48 15.12
CA THR A 365 7.92 -12.40 15.15
C THR A 365 9.25 -12.96 14.68
N TYR A 366 9.82 -12.38 13.63
CA TYR A 366 11.19 -12.60 13.20
C TYR A 366 12.07 -11.50 13.77
N THR A 367 13.19 -11.88 14.38
CA THR A 367 14.18 -10.93 14.93
C THR A 367 15.58 -11.36 14.46
N ILE A 368 16.37 -10.41 14.03
CA ILE A 368 17.76 -10.62 13.61
C ILE A 368 18.67 -10.39 14.82
N GLU A 369 19.56 -11.35 15.08
CA GLU A 369 20.64 -11.27 16.07
C GLU A 369 21.95 -11.29 15.28
N ASP A 370 22.68 -10.16 15.26
CA ASP A 370 23.87 -9.95 14.42
C ASP A 370 25.14 -9.73 15.26
N PRO A 371 25.78 -10.80 15.76
CA PRO A 371 27.00 -10.69 16.57
C PRO A 371 28.22 -10.23 15.76
N ASP A 372 28.24 -10.49 14.45
CA ASP A 372 29.41 -10.24 13.58
C ASP A 372 29.36 -8.84 12.92
N GLY A 373 28.29 -8.06 13.14
CA GLY A 373 28.14 -6.70 12.64
C GLY A 373 27.96 -6.59 11.13
N LEU A 374 27.23 -7.54 10.54
CA LEU A 374 26.91 -7.60 9.11
C LEU A 374 25.78 -6.63 8.73
N LYS A 375 25.04 -6.10 9.73
CA LYS A 375 23.94 -5.14 9.59
C LYS A 375 22.82 -5.63 8.64
N PRO A 376 22.33 -6.86 8.83
CA PRO A 376 21.20 -7.34 8.06
C PRO A 376 19.90 -6.63 8.51
N LEU A 377 19.00 -6.32 7.55
CA LEU A 377 17.70 -5.72 7.83
C LEU A 377 16.63 -6.35 6.95
N PHE A 378 15.42 -6.52 7.48
CA PHE A 378 14.26 -6.91 6.68
C PHE A 378 13.81 -5.77 5.78
N TYR A 379 13.52 -6.06 4.50
CA TYR A 379 12.91 -5.10 3.59
C TYR A 379 11.42 -4.98 3.88
N LEU A 380 11.01 -3.88 4.51
CA LEU A 380 9.63 -3.66 4.92
C LEU A 380 8.87 -2.81 3.90
N THR A 381 7.66 -3.25 3.53
CA THR A 381 6.79 -2.50 2.64
C THR A 381 6.09 -1.37 3.42
N GLY A 382 6.38 -0.13 3.05
CA GLY A 382 5.71 1.06 3.61
C GLY A 382 6.25 1.54 4.95
N GLY A 383 7.50 1.17 5.30
CA GLY A 383 8.23 1.65 6.47
C GLY A 383 9.75 1.56 6.25
N PRO A 384 10.57 2.07 7.17
CA PRO A 384 12.01 1.85 7.14
C PRO A 384 12.33 0.36 7.34
N ASP A 385 13.44 -0.09 6.77
CA ASP A 385 13.97 -1.44 7.01
C ASP A 385 14.35 -1.59 8.49
N ASP A 386 14.07 -2.77 9.06
CA ASP A 386 14.23 -3.02 10.51
C ASP A 386 14.85 -4.40 10.76
N ASP A 387 15.43 -4.61 11.92
CA ASP A 387 15.93 -5.91 12.40
C ASP A 387 14.80 -6.82 12.95
N LYS A 388 13.58 -6.33 12.97
CA LYS A 388 12.41 -7.03 13.47
C LYS A 388 11.20 -6.88 12.56
N THR A 389 10.48 -7.98 12.37
CA THR A 389 9.20 -7.97 11.64
C THR A 389 8.21 -8.97 12.21
N VAL A 390 6.93 -8.79 11.93
CA VAL A 390 5.87 -9.71 12.36
C VAL A 390 5.05 -10.14 11.16
N VAL A 391 4.87 -11.44 11.01
CA VAL A 391 4.09 -12.04 9.93
C VAL A 391 3.05 -12.97 10.56
N ALA A 392 1.82 -12.94 10.06
CA ALA A 392 0.82 -13.92 10.47
C ALA A 392 0.95 -15.20 9.64
N THR A 393 0.65 -16.32 10.26
CA THR A 393 0.54 -17.60 9.55
C THR A 393 -0.69 -17.62 8.65
N ASP A 394 -0.56 -18.23 7.47
CA ASP A 394 -1.66 -18.50 6.56
C ASP A 394 -2.51 -19.72 7.01
N ALA A 395 -3.48 -20.14 6.19
CA ALA A 395 -4.36 -21.30 6.45
C ALA A 395 -3.58 -22.62 6.58
N GLN A 396 -2.39 -22.72 6.01
CA GLN A 396 -1.48 -23.86 6.10
C GLN A 396 -0.52 -23.73 7.28
N GLY A 397 -0.71 -22.71 8.15
CA GLY A 397 0.16 -22.42 9.28
C GLY A 397 1.51 -21.83 8.90
N ARG A 398 1.72 -21.43 7.63
CA ARG A 398 2.99 -20.94 7.12
C ARG A 398 3.14 -19.43 7.37
N ALA A 399 4.26 -19.03 7.94
CA ALA A 399 4.71 -17.64 7.98
C ALA A 399 6.04 -17.52 7.24
N GLN A 400 6.19 -16.47 6.44
CA GLN A 400 7.38 -16.22 5.63
C GLN A 400 7.89 -14.80 5.88
N SER A 401 9.18 -14.67 6.24
CA SER A 401 9.80 -13.36 6.45
C SER A 401 9.86 -12.55 5.14
N PRO A 402 10.01 -11.22 5.18
CA PRO A 402 10.50 -10.45 4.05
C PRO A 402 11.91 -10.88 3.65
N TRP A 403 12.38 -10.39 2.50
CA TRP A 403 13.78 -10.47 2.11
C TRP A 403 14.65 -9.76 3.15
N ILE A 404 15.90 -10.24 3.31
CA ILE A 404 16.86 -9.63 4.23
C ILE A 404 18.02 -9.05 3.42
N GLY A 405 18.15 -7.73 3.44
CA GLY A 405 19.26 -7.03 2.81
C GLY A 405 20.50 -7.06 3.69
N LEU A 406 21.68 -7.27 3.10
CA LEU A 406 22.94 -7.21 3.82
C LEU A 406 23.57 -5.81 3.73
N GLY A 407 23.73 -5.14 4.85
CA GLY A 407 24.40 -3.82 4.95
C GLY A 407 25.92 -3.90 4.84
N SER A 408 26.51 -5.09 4.88
CA SER A 408 27.95 -5.34 4.86
C SER A 408 28.34 -6.31 3.74
N ARG A 409 29.57 -6.14 3.22
CA ARG A 409 30.20 -7.08 2.29
C ARG A 409 31.25 -7.97 2.98
N LYS A 410 31.17 -8.11 4.30
CA LYS A 410 32.05 -8.98 5.08
C LYS A 410 31.48 -10.38 5.16
N GLU A 411 32.36 -11.37 5.27
CA GLU A 411 31.99 -12.70 5.72
C GLU A 411 31.61 -12.69 7.21
N GLY A 412 30.78 -13.62 7.62
CA GLY A 412 30.34 -13.78 9.00
C GLY A 412 29.05 -14.58 9.10
N SER A 413 28.36 -14.45 10.21
CA SER A 413 27.09 -15.12 10.43
C SER A 413 26.14 -14.26 11.26
N PHE A 414 24.87 -14.47 11.09
CA PHE A 414 23.82 -13.93 11.94
C PHE A 414 22.70 -14.95 12.14
N THR A 415 21.88 -14.74 13.16
CA THR A 415 20.76 -15.62 13.48
C THR A 415 19.46 -14.89 13.23
N VAL A 416 18.50 -15.53 12.58
CA VAL A 416 17.11 -15.05 12.48
C VAL A 416 16.24 -15.94 13.35
N ARG A 417 15.73 -15.37 14.44
CA ARG A 417 14.85 -16.08 15.37
C ARG A 417 13.40 -15.84 14.99
N ALA A 418 12.66 -16.92 14.74
CA ALA A 418 11.21 -16.91 14.58
C ALA A 418 10.56 -17.32 15.92
N LYS A 419 9.67 -16.49 16.46
CA LYS A 419 9.01 -16.70 17.75
C LYS A 419 7.51 -16.41 17.66
N THR A 420 6.72 -17.25 18.31
CA THR A 420 5.30 -17.02 18.60
C THR A 420 5.00 -17.35 20.05
N LEU A 421 3.76 -17.16 20.51
CA LEU A 421 3.37 -17.60 21.85
C LEU A 421 3.44 -19.15 21.93
N GLY A 422 4.33 -19.66 22.77
CA GLY A 422 4.51 -21.10 23.04
C GLY A 422 5.61 -21.79 22.22
N ALA A 423 6.10 -21.23 21.13
CA ALA A 423 7.12 -21.88 20.30
C ALA A 423 8.14 -20.89 19.71
N SER A 424 9.37 -21.36 19.49
CA SER A 424 10.41 -20.62 18.79
C SER A 424 11.34 -21.54 18.03
N THR A 425 11.94 -21.01 16.95
CA THR A 425 13.01 -21.66 16.18
C THR A 425 13.98 -20.60 15.66
N ALA A 426 15.16 -21.02 15.18
CA ALA A 426 16.17 -20.10 14.71
C ALA A 426 16.87 -20.60 13.45
N PHE A 427 17.09 -19.72 12.49
CA PHE A 427 17.87 -19.94 11.28
C PHE A 427 19.26 -19.35 11.49
N THR A 428 20.30 -20.10 11.12
CA THR A 428 21.66 -19.57 11.04
C THR A 428 21.94 -19.17 9.60
N VAL A 429 22.23 -17.90 9.37
CA VAL A 429 22.62 -17.37 8.06
C VAL A 429 24.14 -17.19 8.05
N ARG A 430 24.83 -17.89 7.15
CA ARG A 430 26.28 -17.80 6.95
C ARG A 430 26.56 -16.99 5.69
N VAL A 431 27.30 -15.91 5.84
CA VAL A 431 27.74 -15.07 4.73
C VAL A 431 29.17 -15.46 4.38
N LYS A 432 29.35 -16.11 3.24
CA LYS A 432 30.65 -16.55 2.75
C LYS A 432 30.80 -16.23 1.28
N GLU A 433 32.00 -15.90 0.85
CA GLU A 433 32.31 -15.84 -0.58
C GLU A 433 32.13 -17.23 -1.21
N SER A 434 31.49 -17.27 -2.36
CA SER A 434 31.41 -18.49 -3.14
C SER A 434 32.81 -18.84 -3.63
N PRO A 435 33.25 -20.10 -3.50
CA PRO A 435 34.49 -20.53 -4.15
C PRO A 435 34.37 -20.51 -5.67
N TYR A 436 33.13 -20.38 -6.18
CA TYR A 436 32.86 -20.34 -7.61
C TYR A 436 32.59 -18.92 -8.08
N VAL A 437 33.02 -18.61 -9.30
CA VAL A 437 32.65 -17.45 -10.09
C VAL A 437 32.09 -17.98 -11.39
N VAL A 438 30.87 -17.56 -11.75
CA VAL A 438 30.20 -17.92 -13.01
C VAL A 438 30.12 -16.67 -13.86
N SER A 439 30.46 -16.75 -15.12
CA SER A 439 30.37 -15.67 -16.09
C SER A 439 29.75 -16.16 -17.39
N ALA A 440 28.98 -15.32 -18.07
CA ALA A 440 28.53 -15.60 -19.43
C ALA A 440 29.75 -15.60 -20.36
N SER A 441 29.95 -16.68 -21.14
CA SER A 441 31.04 -16.85 -22.10
C SER A 441 30.55 -16.66 -23.52
N ASP A 442 29.36 -17.17 -23.85
CA ASP A 442 28.75 -17.04 -25.17
C ASP A 442 27.21 -17.09 -25.08
N GLY A 443 26.53 -16.67 -26.15
CA GLY A 443 25.06 -16.73 -26.27
C GLY A 443 24.29 -15.62 -25.55
N ASP A 444 24.96 -14.61 -24.95
CA ASP A 444 24.27 -13.47 -24.32
C ASP A 444 23.77 -12.46 -25.37
N LYS A 445 22.61 -11.84 -25.10
CA LYS A 445 21.99 -10.77 -25.91
C LYS A 445 21.59 -11.16 -27.33
N GLN A 446 21.35 -12.43 -27.56
CA GLN A 446 20.86 -12.92 -28.84
C GLN A 446 19.35 -12.72 -28.99
N LYS A 447 18.86 -12.79 -30.23
CA LYS A 447 17.44 -12.64 -30.57
C LYS A 447 16.97 -13.85 -31.38
N ALA A 448 15.72 -14.25 -31.17
CA ALA A 448 15.03 -15.25 -31.98
C ALA A 448 13.60 -14.80 -32.26
N GLU A 449 13.04 -15.21 -33.40
CA GLU A 449 11.61 -15.05 -33.66
C GLU A 449 10.80 -16.03 -32.80
N GLN A 450 9.53 -15.68 -32.52
CA GLN A 450 8.62 -16.54 -31.79
C GLN A 450 8.63 -17.98 -32.34
N GLY A 451 8.73 -18.97 -31.46
CA GLY A 451 8.76 -20.39 -31.78
C GLY A 451 10.04 -20.89 -32.48
N GLN A 452 11.06 -20.04 -32.67
CA GLN A 452 12.34 -20.43 -33.26
C GLN A 452 13.42 -20.65 -32.18
N ASP A 453 14.40 -21.46 -32.49
CA ASP A 453 15.55 -21.64 -31.61
C ASP A 453 16.45 -20.40 -31.64
N PHE A 454 17.03 -20.06 -30.48
CA PHE A 454 18.13 -19.11 -30.44
C PHE A 454 19.37 -19.68 -31.12
N ALA A 455 20.07 -18.82 -31.87
CA ALA A 455 21.13 -19.27 -32.78
C ALA A 455 22.33 -19.93 -32.06
N ASP A 456 22.69 -19.38 -30.90
CA ASP A 456 23.85 -19.83 -30.15
C ASP A 456 23.43 -20.45 -28.82
N ALA A 457 24.14 -21.48 -28.38
CA ALA A 457 23.96 -22.05 -27.05
C ALA A 457 24.36 -21.03 -25.98
N LEU A 458 23.67 -21.00 -24.86
CA LEU A 458 24.09 -20.22 -23.68
C LEU A 458 25.27 -20.93 -23.03
N VAL A 459 26.47 -20.33 -23.04
CA VAL A 459 27.68 -20.91 -22.47
C VAL A 459 28.10 -20.15 -21.22
N ALA A 460 28.16 -20.86 -20.09
CA ALA A 460 28.64 -20.32 -18.83
C ALA A 460 30.03 -20.85 -18.52
N ARG A 461 30.96 -19.94 -18.22
CA ARG A 461 32.31 -20.28 -17.74
C ARG A 461 32.38 -20.25 -16.23
N VAL A 462 32.87 -21.31 -15.64
CA VAL A 462 32.97 -21.49 -14.19
C VAL A 462 34.44 -21.48 -13.76
N VAL A 463 34.76 -20.66 -12.78
CA VAL A 463 36.06 -20.59 -12.12
C VAL A 463 35.86 -20.96 -10.66
N LYS A 464 36.74 -21.82 -10.12
CA LYS A 464 36.72 -22.18 -8.69
C LYS A 464 38.01 -21.70 -8.03
N SER A 465 37.89 -20.83 -7.03
CA SER A 465 39.04 -20.26 -6.29
C SER A 465 40.14 -19.71 -7.22
N GLY A 466 39.72 -18.95 -8.26
CA GLY A 466 40.64 -18.34 -9.23
C GLY A 466 41.25 -19.27 -10.28
N LYS A 467 40.87 -20.55 -10.31
CA LYS A 467 41.27 -21.52 -11.32
C LYS A 467 40.08 -22.06 -12.09
N THR A 468 40.30 -22.54 -13.30
CA THR A 468 39.27 -23.27 -14.07
C THR A 468 38.57 -24.29 -13.17
N ALA A 469 37.26 -24.33 -13.17
CA ALA A 469 36.51 -25.32 -12.40
C ALA A 469 36.82 -26.73 -12.95
N PRO A 470 36.86 -27.78 -12.09
CA PRO A 470 37.03 -29.14 -12.56
C PRO A 470 35.94 -29.53 -13.56
N ALA A 471 36.33 -30.28 -14.61
CA ALA A 471 35.35 -30.90 -15.51
C ALA A 471 34.33 -31.72 -14.71
N GLY A 472 33.07 -31.67 -15.13
CA GLY A 472 31.96 -32.34 -14.44
C GLY A 472 31.33 -31.51 -13.31
N THR A 473 31.76 -30.25 -13.09
CA THR A 473 31.05 -29.33 -12.21
C THR A 473 29.66 -29.06 -12.77
N GLU A 474 28.60 -29.31 -11.99
CA GLU A 474 27.20 -29.12 -12.43
C GLU A 474 26.81 -27.63 -12.42
N VAL A 475 26.32 -27.16 -13.54
CA VAL A 475 25.76 -25.80 -13.75
C VAL A 475 24.27 -25.92 -14.01
N GLU A 476 23.46 -25.23 -13.24
CA GLU A 476 22.02 -25.13 -13.48
C GLU A 476 21.73 -23.89 -14.33
N PHE A 477 21.11 -24.08 -15.48
CA PHE A 477 20.51 -23.00 -16.27
C PHE A 477 19.02 -22.97 -16.02
N ARG A 478 18.48 -21.77 -15.75
CA ARG A 478 17.08 -21.54 -15.41
C ARG A 478 16.53 -20.32 -16.14
N VAL A 479 15.42 -20.48 -16.84
CA VAL A 479 14.62 -19.37 -17.34
C VAL A 479 13.86 -18.77 -16.13
N GLU A 480 14.15 -17.52 -15.80
CA GLU A 480 13.60 -16.85 -14.60
C GLU A 480 12.12 -16.53 -14.72
N ASP A 481 11.62 -16.33 -15.94
CA ASP A 481 10.21 -16.06 -16.19
C ASP A 481 9.37 -17.35 -16.08
N THR A 482 8.22 -17.24 -15.41
CA THR A 482 7.27 -18.35 -15.19
C THR A 482 6.06 -18.32 -16.13
N ALA A 483 5.95 -17.33 -17.02
CA ALA A 483 4.88 -17.24 -18.01
C ALA A 483 4.86 -18.46 -18.95
N GLU A 484 3.68 -18.93 -19.34
CA GLU A 484 3.57 -20.13 -20.18
C GLU A 484 4.22 -19.96 -21.56
N ASP A 485 4.24 -18.73 -22.04
CA ASP A 485 4.76 -18.26 -23.32
C ASP A 485 6.26 -17.85 -23.28
N ALA A 486 6.94 -18.03 -22.14
CA ALA A 486 8.37 -17.77 -22.00
C ALA A 486 9.23 -18.83 -22.72
N PRO A 487 10.50 -18.51 -23.08
CA PRO A 487 11.43 -19.47 -23.70
C PRO A 487 11.61 -20.76 -22.88
N ARG A 488 11.92 -21.86 -23.56
CA ARG A 488 12.15 -23.17 -22.94
C ARG A 488 13.36 -23.86 -23.55
N PHE A 489 14.06 -24.63 -22.75
CA PHE A 489 15.10 -25.52 -23.25
C PHE A 489 14.50 -26.72 -23.99
N GLU A 490 15.31 -27.38 -24.78
CA GLU A 490 14.98 -28.66 -25.42
C GLU A 490 14.31 -29.62 -24.43
N GLY A 491 13.16 -30.21 -24.79
CA GLY A 491 12.36 -31.05 -23.90
C GLY A 491 11.28 -30.27 -23.12
N GLU A 492 11.06 -28.97 -23.43
CA GLU A 492 10.11 -28.07 -22.79
C GLU A 492 10.40 -27.75 -21.32
N ASP A 493 11.62 -27.97 -20.87
CA ASP A 493 12.06 -27.67 -19.51
C ASP A 493 12.48 -26.20 -19.36
N ARG A 494 12.23 -25.64 -18.19
CA ARG A 494 12.73 -24.30 -17.81
C ARG A 494 14.02 -24.34 -17.02
N VAL A 495 14.41 -25.52 -16.58
CA VAL A 495 15.59 -25.73 -15.77
C VAL A 495 16.33 -26.94 -16.32
N VAL A 496 17.57 -26.74 -16.72
CA VAL A 496 18.47 -27.81 -17.17
C VAL A 496 19.77 -27.80 -16.39
N ARG A 497 20.38 -28.95 -16.21
CA ARG A 497 21.65 -29.11 -15.52
C ARG A 497 22.67 -29.71 -16.46
N VAL A 498 23.75 -28.97 -16.64
CA VAL A 498 24.83 -29.32 -17.55
C VAL A 498 26.16 -29.38 -16.80
N LYS A 499 27.04 -30.25 -17.18
CA LYS A 499 28.38 -30.39 -16.57
C LYS A 499 29.39 -29.58 -17.36
N THR A 500 30.31 -28.90 -16.65
CA THR A 500 31.46 -28.25 -17.29
C THR A 500 32.36 -29.24 -17.97
N ASP A 501 32.99 -28.83 -19.06
CA ASP A 501 34.09 -29.49 -19.75
C ASP A 501 35.45 -29.24 -19.06
N GLU A 502 36.57 -29.62 -19.71
CA GLU A 502 37.94 -29.42 -19.23
C GLU A 502 38.35 -27.94 -19.20
N SER A 503 37.70 -27.07 -20.00
CA SER A 503 37.91 -25.62 -20.00
C SER A 503 37.15 -24.91 -18.91
N GLY A 504 36.27 -25.61 -18.18
CA GLY A 504 35.34 -25.08 -17.17
C GLY A 504 34.10 -24.42 -17.79
N GLU A 505 33.79 -24.73 -19.04
CA GLU A 505 32.63 -24.21 -19.73
C GLU A 505 31.49 -25.23 -19.74
N ALA A 506 30.27 -24.74 -19.54
CA ALA A 506 29.04 -25.50 -19.63
C ALA A 506 28.12 -24.85 -20.68
N ALA A 507 27.80 -25.60 -21.73
CA ALA A 507 26.87 -25.16 -22.77
C ALA A 507 25.49 -25.75 -22.49
N ALA A 508 24.48 -24.87 -22.39
CA ALA A 508 23.09 -25.30 -22.25
C ALA A 508 22.59 -25.97 -23.53
N PRO A 509 21.60 -26.88 -23.45
CA PRO A 509 20.87 -27.35 -24.62
C PRO A 509 20.20 -26.18 -25.38
N ALA A 510 19.73 -26.44 -26.59
CA ALA A 510 19.03 -25.45 -27.40
C ALA A 510 17.91 -24.77 -26.57
N LEU A 511 17.84 -23.46 -26.69
CA LEU A 511 16.79 -22.65 -26.09
C LEU A 511 15.84 -22.20 -27.21
N THR A 512 14.57 -22.55 -27.10
CA THR A 512 13.53 -22.17 -28.08
C THR A 512 12.77 -20.96 -27.55
N ALA A 513 12.58 -19.94 -28.38
CA ALA A 513 11.77 -18.78 -28.07
C ALA A 513 10.31 -19.20 -27.88
N GLY A 514 9.67 -18.70 -26.83
CA GLY A 514 8.23 -18.90 -26.64
C GLY A 514 7.39 -18.00 -27.54
N GLU A 515 6.08 -18.02 -27.33
CA GLU A 515 5.11 -17.16 -28.05
C GLU A 515 5.09 -15.72 -27.52
N GLY A 516 5.59 -15.47 -26.30
CA GLY A 516 5.68 -14.14 -25.71
C GLY A 516 6.85 -13.35 -26.29
N THR A 517 6.61 -12.13 -26.76
CA THR A 517 7.67 -11.23 -27.23
C THR A 517 8.24 -10.39 -26.09
N GLY A 518 9.54 -10.11 -26.12
CA GLY A 518 10.22 -9.31 -25.11
C GLY A 518 11.58 -9.86 -24.71
N THR A 519 12.16 -9.25 -23.68
CA THR A 519 13.45 -9.68 -23.15
C THR A 519 13.24 -10.62 -21.95
N TYR A 520 13.86 -11.76 -22.01
CA TYR A 520 13.85 -12.80 -20.96
C TYR A 520 15.23 -12.95 -20.35
N THR A 521 15.27 -13.37 -19.09
CA THR A 521 16.51 -13.63 -18.37
C THR A 521 16.67 -15.12 -18.13
N VAL A 522 17.85 -15.64 -18.48
CA VAL A 522 18.27 -17.01 -18.14
C VAL A 522 19.43 -16.93 -17.14
N ALA A 523 19.25 -17.48 -15.95
CA ALA A 523 20.30 -17.56 -14.94
C ALA A 523 21.10 -18.85 -15.11
N ALA A 524 22.44 -18.76 -15.05
CA ALA A 524 23.32 -19.92 -14.92
C ALA A 524 23.99 -19.88 -13.55
N SER A 525 23.92 -20.97 -12.77
CA SER A 525 24.39 -21.01 -11.38
C SER A 525 25.15 -22.27 -11.01
N VAL A 526 26.13 -22.11 -10.07
CA VAL A 526 26.85 -23.18 -9.38
C VAL A 526 26.82 -22.85 -7.88
N GLY A 527 26.02 -23.57 -7.11
CA GLY A 527 25.78 -23.20 -5.72
C GLY A 527 25.18 -21.81 -5.65
N ASP A 528 25.82 -20.88 -4.91
CA ASP A 528 25.36 -19.51 -4.76
C ASP A 528 25.93 -18.53 -5.79
N ALA A 529 26.91 -18.97 -6.61
CA ALA A 529 27.47 -18.16 -7.69
C ALA A 529 26.58 -18.23 -8.92
N MET A 530 26.27 -17.08 -9.53
CA MET A 530 25.41 -17.01 -10.70
C MET A 530 25.82 -15.91 -11.67
N THR A 531 25.44 -16.09 -12.92
CA THR A 531 25.44 -15.05 -13.96
C THR A 531 24.11 -15.07 -14.68
N GLN A 532 23.80 -14.02 -15.43
CA GLN A 532 22.56 -13.91 -16.19
C GLN A 532 22.84 -13.67 -17.65
N PHE A 533 22.04 -14.26 -18.51
CA PHE A 533 21.96 -14.03 -19.94
C PHE A 533 20.66 -13.30 -20.23
N ALA A 534 20.71 -12.30 -21.11
CA ALA A 534 19.54 -11.65 -21.66
C ALA A 534 19.28 -12.19 -23.07
N VAL A 535 18.06 -12.68 -23.33
CA VAL A 535 17.65 -13.13 -24.65
C VAL A 535 16.38 -12.39 -25.05
N GLU A 536 16.21 -12.06 -26.33
CA GLU A 536 15.06 -11.28 -26.80
C GLU A 536 14.25 -12.10 -27.81
N VAL A 537 12.96 -12.27 -27.55
CA VAL A 537 12.01 -12.86 -28.48
C VAL A 537 11.36 -11.74 -29.29
N VAL A 538 11.48 -11.78 -30.61
CA VAL A 538 10.89 -10.80 -31.54
C VAL A 538 9.72 -11.43 -32.28
N PRO A 539 8.74 -10.62 -32.76
CA PRO A 539 7.62 -11.13 -33.56
C PRO A 539 8.12 -11.87 -34.81
N GLY A 540 7.55 -13.03 -35.10
CA GLY A 540 7.83 -13.78 -36.33
C GLY A 540 7.38 -13.03 -37.56
N ALA A 541 8.06 -13.18 -38.70
CA ALA A 541 7.84 -12.49 -39.94
C ALA A 541 6.43 -12.70 -40.56
N GLY A 542 5.53 -13.45 -39.91
CA GLY A 542 4.17 -13.75 -40.35
C GLY A 542 3.05 -12.98 -39.67
N SER A 543 3.32 -12.12 -38.67
CA SER A 543 2.31 -11.47 -37.83
C SER A 543 1.96 -10.03 -38.26
N GLN A 544 2.00 -9.71 -39.53
CA GLN A 544 1.35 -8.48 -40.01
C GLN A 544 -0.15 -8.73 -40.15
N GLU A 545 -0.93 -8.20 -39.26
CA GLU A 545 -2.38 -8.07 -39.35
C GLU A 545 -2.75 -7.32 -40.65
N PRO A 546 -3.64 -7.87 -41.50
CA PRO A 546 -4.06 -7.15 -42.69
C PRO A 546 -4.88 -5.93 -42.28
N GLY A 547 -4.36 -4.74 -42.54
CA GLY A 547 -5.13 -3.50 -42.43
C GLY A 547 -6.38 -3.55 -43.30
N PRO A 548 -7.51 -2.89 -42.92
CA PRO A 548 -8.75 -2.93 -43.66
C PRO A 548 -8.56 -2.29 -45.06
N GLY A 549 -8.86 -3.08 -46.08
CA GLY A 549 -8.76 -2.69 -47.47
C GLY A 549 -9.77 -1.62 -47.86
N ASP A 550 -9.30 -0.62 -48.58
CA ASP A 550 -10.12 0.22 -49.42
C ASP A 550 -10.12 -0.34 -50.86
N GLU A 551 -11.28 -0.83 -51.25
CA GLU A 551 -11.56 -1.14 -52.66
C GLU A 551 -11.84 0.15 -53.42
N SER A 552 -11.18 0.38 -54.55
CA SER A 552 -11.85 0.66 -55.83
C SER A 552 -10.90 1.20 -56.92
N GLY A 553 -10.90 0.57 -58.10
CA GLY A 553 -10.74 1.26 -59.38
C GLY A 553 -9.48 1.00 -60.19
N SER A 554 -9.56 -0.01 -61.00
CA SER A 554 -8.80 -0.35 -62.23
C SER A 554 -8.87 0.74 -63.34
N PRO A 555 -8.22 0.64 -64.56
CA PRO A 555 -6.79 0.42 -64.83
C PRO A 555 -6.19 1.40 -65.88
N SER A 556 -4.82 1.44 -65.90
CA SER A 556 -3.92 1.57 -67.10
C SER A 556 -4.12 2.70 -68.19
N PRO A 557 -3.12 3.18 -68.99
CA PRO A 557 -1.78 2.60 -69.19
C PRO A 557 -0.58 3.61 -69.17
N SER A 558 0.61 3.09 -69.13
CA SER A 558 1.91 3.67 -69.55
C SER A 558 1.93 4.18 -71.00
N PRO A 559 2.89 5.00 -71.51
CA PRO A 559 4.32 4.85 -71.31
C PRO A 559 5.18 6.16 -71.42
N THR A 560 6.46 6.04 -71.05
CA THR A 560 7.65 6.47 -71.85
C THR A 560 8.42 7.72 -71.42
N ALA A 561 9.68 7.45 -71.07
CA ALA A 561 10.98 8.10 -71.29
C ALA A 561 11.43 9.35 -70.51
N ASP A 562 12.49 9.12 -69.77
CA ASP A 562 13.74 9.84 -69.52
C ASP A 562 14.12 11.01 -70.43
N PRO A 563 14.97 12.01 -70.11
CA PRO A 563 16.19 11.86 -69.28
C PRO A 563 16.53 13.04 -68.36
N SER A 564 17.43 12.77 -67.42
CA SER A 564 18.36 13.68 -66.68
C SER A 564 19.15 14.63 -67.61
N PRO A 565 19.81 15.76 -67.20
CA PRO A 565 20.71 15.81 -66.07
C PRO A 565 20.91 17.19 -65.39
N SER A 566 21.60 17.14 -64.25
CA SER A 566 22.77 17.99 -63.86
C SER A 566 22.60 19.33 -63.15
N ALA A 567 23.38 19.42 -62.09
CA ALA A 567 24.24 20.48 -61.58
C ALA A 567 23.77 21.31 -60.35
N GLU A 568 24.45 21.01 -59.25
CA GLU A 568 24.89 21.99 -58.22
C GLU A 568 25.49 23.28 -58.78
N PRO A 569 25.67 24.41 -58.02
CA PRO A 569 26.45 24.44 -56.79
C PRO A 569 26.02 25.50 -55.74
N SER A 570 26.54 25.29 -54.54
CA SER A 570 26.79 26.32 -53.48
C SER A 570 27.76 27.43 -53.99
N PRO A 571 27.93 28.60 -53.38
CA PRO A 571 28.39 28.75 -52.00
C PRO A 571 28.10 30.11 -51.26
N SER A 572 28.43 30.08 -49.96
CA SER A 572 29.23 31.08 -49.21
C SER A 572 28.69 32.40 -48.65
N THR A 573 28.94 32.50 -47.35
CA THR A 573 29.53 33.65 -46.60
C THR A 573 28.74 34.94 -46.51
N SER A 574 28.67 35.63 -45.40
CA SER A 574 29.62 35.99 -44.35
C SER A 574 28.98 36.99 -43.38
N ASP A 575 29.45 36.96 -42.18
CA ASP A 575 29.86 38.07 -41.29
C ASP A 575 28.94 39.24 -40.95
N GLY A 576 29.02 39.58 -39.67
CA GLY A 576 28.99 40.96 -39.22
C GLY A 576 28.34 41.19 -37.86
N THR A 577 29.06 40.99 -36.77
CA THR A 577 29.60 41.93 -35.78
C THR A 577 28.63 42.84 -35.00
N SER A 578 28.70 42.65 -33.66
CA SER A 578 28.84 43.65 -32.57
C SER A 578 27.76 44.67 -32.25
N GLY A 579 27.59 44.83 -30.94
CA GLY A 579 27.28 46.11 -30.31
C GLY A 579 26.35 46.07 -29.12
N THR A 580 26.91 45.87 -27.97
CA THR A 580 26.90 46.61 -26.68
C THR A 580 25.67 47.44 -26.26
N THR A 581 25.49 47.31 -24.95
CA THR A 581 25.07 48.28 -23.91
C THR A 581 23.60 48.53 -23.61
N GLY A 582 23.25 48.21 -22.39
CA GLY A 582 22.93 49.18 -21.33
C GLY A 582 21.48 49.53 -21.12
N GLY A 583 21.06 49.45 -19.88
CA GLY A 583 20.11 50.40 -19.32
C GLY A 583 18.90 49.82 -18.60
N ASP A 584 18.99 49.99 -17.32
CA ASP A 584 17.96 50.10 -16.26
C ASP A 584 16.57 50.57 -16.64
N GLY A 585 15.60 50.15 -15.83
CA GLY A 585 14.40 50.96 -15.61
C GLY A 585 13.11 50.26 -15.21
N THR A 586 12.95 50.03 -13.93
CA THR A 586 11.73 50.24 -13.11
C THR A 586 10.31 50.18 -13.73
N SER A 587 9.51 49.32 -13.05
CA SER A 587 8.18 49.58 -12.44
C SER A 587 6.90 49.69 -13.28
N THR A 588 5.95 49.05 -12.67
CA THR A 588 4.54 49.38 -12.40
C THR A 588 3.45 48.83 -13.30
N THR A 589 2.61 48.06 -12.57
CA THR A 589 1.12 48.08 -12.55
C THR A 589 0.31 47.76 -13.77
N GLY A 590 -0.66 46.90 -13.49
CA GLY A 590 -1.94 47.04 -14.13
C GLY A 590 -2.58 45.75 -14.63
N GLY A 591 -3.47 45.26 -13.84
CA GLY A 591 -4.52 44.35 -13.94
C GLY A 591 -5.28 44.24 -15.27
N THR A 592 -5.90 43.13 -15.43
CA THR A 592 -7.35 43.00 -15.69
C THR A 592 -7.68 41.53 -15.91
N SER A 593 -8.68 41.12 -15.14
CA SER A 593 -9.45 39.90 -15.27
C SER A 593 -10.23 39.86 -16.60
N THR A 594 -10.35 38.69 -17.18
CA THR A 594 -11.56 38.33 -17.94
C THR A 594 -11.91 36.86 -17.74
N ASN A 595 -13.07 36.65 -17.13
CA ASN A 595 -13.87 35.43 -17.20
C ASN A 595 -14.21 35.12 -18.64
N LEU A 596 -14.28 33.87 -19.01
CA LEU A 596 -15.22 33.35 -19.97
C LEU A 596 -15.65 31.91 -19.65
N ASP A 597 -16.95 31.78 -19.66
CA ASP A 597 -17.85 30.66 -19.42
C ASP A 597 -17.67 29.47 -20.38
N GLY A 598 -18.04 28.29 -19.86
CA GLY A 598 -18.97 27.36 -20.48
C GLY A 598 -18.49 26.55 -21.70
N GLY A 599 -18.24 25.26 -21.48
CA GLY A 599 -18.11 24.27 -22.55
C GLY A 599 -18.30 22.84 -22.05
N SER A 600 -19.47 22.31 -22.33
CA SER A 600 -19.94 20.94 -22.09
C SER A 600 -19.01 19.88 -22.70
N LEU A 601 -18.75 18.80 -21.96
CA LEU A 601 -17.87 17.71 -22.39
C LEU A 601 -18.65 16.47 -22.79
N ALA A 602 -18.26 15.97 -23.94
CA ALA A 602 -18.63 14.66 -24.44
C ALA A 602 -17.76 13.56 -23.79
N SER A 603 -18.43 12.50 -23.36
CA SER A 603 -17.87 11.25 -22.87
C SER A 603 -17.19 10.47 -24.01
N THR A 604 -15.94 10.05 -23.84
CA THR A 604 -15.33 8.98 -24.65
C THR A 604 -14.58 7.99 -23.77
N GLY A 605 -14.95 6.81 -23.95
CA GLY A 605 -14.54 5.44 -23.79
C GLY A 605 -13.25 5.06 -23.09
N ALA A 606 -13.40 4.01 -22.28
CA ALA A 606 -12.37 3.25 -21.61
C ALA A 606 -11.35 2.66 -22.59
N GLY A 607 -10.11 3.13 -22.56
CA GLY A 607 -9.00 2.59 -23.36
C GLY A 607 -7.59 3.01 -22.91
N GLY A 608 -7.46 3.90 -21.92
CA GLY A 608 -6.17 4.52 -21.58
C GLY A 608 -5.45 4.04 -20.30
N ILE A 609 -5.98 3.11 -19.55
CA ILE A 609 -5.45 2.76 -18.21
C ILE A 609 -4.22 1.83 -18.28
N GLY A 610 -4.11 0.99 -19.33
CA GLY A 610 -2.99 0.05 -19.49
C GLY A 610 -1.63 0.72 -19.76
N LEU A 611 -1.63 1.84 -20.47
CA LEU A 611 -0.38 2.55 -20.86
C LEU A 611 0.23 3.39 -19.71
N LEU A 612 -0.61 3.87 -18.76
CA LEU A 612 -0.13 4.64 -17.61
C LEU A 612 0.50 3.74 -16.52
N LEU A 613 0.04 2.49 -16.40
CA LEU A 613 0.63 1.53 -15.45
C LEU A 613 2.01 1.03 -15.93
N ALA A 614 2.21 0.87 -17.24
CA ALA A 614 3.52 0.50 -17.79
C ALA A 614 4.55 1.63 -17.63
N ALA A 615 4.14 2.90 -17.78
CA ALA A 615 5.02 4.06 -17.56
C ALA A 615 5.40 4.24 -16.09
N ALA A 616 4.48 3.95 -15.15
CA ALA A 616 4.76 4.02 -13.72
C ALA A 616 5.74 2.93 -13.26
N ALA A 617 5.64 1.71 -13.80
CA ALA A 617 6.56 0.62 -13.50
C ALA A 617 7.98 0.90 -14.07
N GLY A 618 8.08 1.49 -15.25
CA GLY A 618 9.36 1.90 -15.85
C GLY A 618 10.07 3.01 -15.06
N LEU A 619 9.33 4.00 -14.59
CA LEU A 619 9.88 5.09 -13.77
C LEU A 619 10.31 4.62 -12.37
N ALA A 620 9.61 3.65 -11.78
CA ALA A 620 10.00 3.05 -10.51
C ALA A 620 11.30 2.25 -10.63
N ALA A 621 11.49 1.50 -11.73
CA ALA A 621 12.71 0.74 -11.98
C ALA A 621 13.93 1.65 -12.22
N VAL A 622 13.76 2.76 -12.97
CA VAL A 622 14.82 3.76 -13.19
C VAL A 622 15.13 4.54 -11.91
N GLY A 623 14.11 4.89 -11.11
CA GLY A 623 14.27 5.54 -9.81
C GLY A 623 15.02 4.66 -8.81
N PHE A 624 14.72 3.37 -8.77
CA PHE A 624 15.39 2.39 -7.90
C PHE A 624 16.87 2.19 -8.29
N ALA A 625 17.18 2.12 -9.60
CA ALA A 625 18.56 2.03 -10.07
C ALA A 625 19.36 3.30 -9.76
N ALA A 626 18.76 4.49 -9.94
CA ALA A 626 19.41 5.76 -9.63
C ALA A 626 19.67 5.93 -8.12
N PHE A 627 18.78 5.44 -7.26
CA PHE A 627 18.97 5.47 -5.80
C PHE A 627 20.09 4.52 -5.33
N ARG A 628 20.27 3.37 -6.00
CA ARG A 628 21.33 2.40 -5.68
C ARG A 628 22.73 2.86 -6.08
N PHE A 629 22.87 3.72 -7.11
CA PHE A 629 24.17 4.13 -7.65
C PHE A 629 24.59 5.56 -7.28
N ALA A 630 23.79 6.32 -6.53
CA ALA A 630 24.19 7.64 -6.06
C ALA A 630 25.26 7.53 -4.96
N PRO A 631 26.46 8.14 -5.13
CA PRO A 631 27.46 8.16 -4.08
C PRO A 631 26.94 8.98 -2.88
N ARG A 632 26.97 8.39 -1.70
CA ARG A 632 26.63 9.06 -0.44
C ARG A 632 27.62 10.19 -0.18
N LEU A 633 27.25 11.42 -0.45
CA LEU A 633 27.98 12.61 0.00
C LEU A 633 27.86 12.70 1.52
N LYS A 634 28.96 12.39 2.23
CA LYS A 634 29.10 12.67 3.66
C LYS A 634 29.13 14.18 3.87
N LEU A 635 28.07 14.74 4.39
CA LEU A 635 28.12 16.06 5.01
C LEU A 635 28.98 15.97 6.27
N ARG A 636 30.14 16.60 6.20
CA ARG A 636 31.07 16.78 7.33
C ARG A 636 30.50 17.91 8.18
N SER A 637 29.98 17.60 9.37
CA SER A 637 29.68 18.62 10.37
C SER A 637 31.00 19.28 10.78
N ARG A 638 31.01 20.58 10.74
CA ARG A 638 32.09 21.43 11.20
C ARG A 638 31.69 21.92 12.59
N ASP A 639 32.13 21.17 13.60
CA ASP A 639 32.25 21.72 14.96
C ASP A 639 33.61 22.38 15.03
N ASP A 640 33.61 23.70 15.22
CA ASP A 640 34.69 24.46 15.88
C ASP A 640 34.25 25.93 16.02
N ALA A 641 34.22 26.39 17.25
CA ALA A 641 34.25 27.65 17.94
C ALA A 641 33.02 27.98 18.79
#